data_72318576b7db7fa77423a9920bc04c03
#
_entry.id   72318576b7db7fa77423a9920bc04c03
#
_cell.length_a   1.000
_cell.length_b   1.000
_cell.length_c   1.000
_cell.angle_alpha   90.00
_cell.angle_beta   90.00
_cell.angle_gamma   90.00
#
_symmetry.space_group_name_H-M   'P 1'
#
loop_
_entity.id
_entity.type
_entity.pdbx_description
1 polymer ?
#
loop_
_entity_poly.entity_id
_entity_poly.type
_entity_poly.pdbx_seq_one_letter_code
_entity_poly.pdbx_strand_id
1 'polypeptide(L)'
;MGRDKDGNVAMHWAARGGNVALVRLLLSRNCPIDSQNDANETPLHWAMRAGTRGMAVVQLLVESGARANLYSRSYKRPLDVAAEGFRDQDNDDNDRALVAVDPQERRTTRWNMLRYSSQCRTLVLHHHECLDHMAKSHHDWEVPDRIDSIMSTLASRTFASCPPQDDSKFNSCEITVSNEFERATLELLSRIHSADYLAFVNELSKELDRKRKQQLLENVQNSNDSSEMSGGLSQEQHHIVPFTPMIQKKFIKEAKTKADGHSDTSFSAGSLKAARRAAGAVQHAVDWCVCLLESAVLLRVVLVGRNRNAFCVVRPPGHHAGINGLLSDAGSCGFCLFNNVAAGAMHALSDEKHRPRCERCAIVDIDAHHGNGTEEIVRKCHDSGRLLFFSVHLYDCDKPKKTNEFNYKFYPGTGADDDVPHNVINVPIAPLWREKEVIKSICTPTNGNGSAATERAQTRLKTKADSRVSSSTDLKSMSGNNEQQIGDELQNAFAAKPKSQLPTSSPHYPPHYLMGVGRLAYRRAIQHRLLPALRAFNPDLIIMSTGFDAARGDVGNARHYVNGTQAMGLDLEPEDYAWTSRKICEVADICCNGRVVSVLEGGYGRTPPSIPPPPLAEPTSSEEVRQPLEKGFFSECAMHHLKGLVDPYAE
;
A
#
# COMPACT_ATOMS: atom_id res chain seq x y z
N MET A 1 43.04 -13.06 3.90
CA MET A 1 42.54 -12.92 5.28
C MET A 1 42.26 -14.28 5.83
N GLY A 2 42.79 -14.61 7.03
CA GLY A 2 42.45 -15.87 7.69
C GLY A 2 40.97 -15.87 8.11
N ARG A 3 40.32 -17.00 7.93
CA ARG A 3 39.01 -17.30 8.49
C ARG A 3 39.20 -18.37 9.57
N ASP A 4 38.40 -18.31 10.61
CA ASP A 4 38.34 -19.38 11.60
C ASP A 4 37.47 -20.56 11.07
N LYS A 5 37.25 -21.57 11.91
CA LYS A 5 36.49 -22.78 11.58
C LYS A 5 35.02 -22.51 11.22
N ASP A 6 34.46 -21.37 11.63
CA ASP A 6 33.09 -20.95 11.40
C ASP A 6 33.01 -19.85 10.30
N GLY A 7 34.10 -19.63 9.58
CA GLY A 7 34.20 -18.66 8.50
C GLY A 7 34.35 -17.21 8.97
N ASN A 8 34.51 -16.95 10.27
CA ASN A 8 34.63 -15.59 10.79
C ASN A 8 36.01 -14.98 10.43
N VAL A 9 36.00 -13.70 10.11
CA VAL A 9 37.21 -12.90 9.93
C VAL A 9 37.48 -12.04 11.17
N ALA A 10 38.69 -11.50 11.30
CA ALA A 10 39.07 -10.64 12.43
C ALA A 10 38.08 -9.51 12.72
N MET A 11 37.42 -8.98 11.69
CA MET A 11 36.42 -7.93 11.81
C MET A 11 35.21 -8.39 12.64
N HIS A 12 34.76 -9.66 12.53
CA HIS A 12 33.66 -10.19 13.34
C HIS A 12 34.00 -10.17 14.82
N TRP A 13 35.18 -10.65 15.17
CA TRP A 13 35.66 -10.69 16.56
C TRP A 13 35.88 -9.29 17.14
N ALA A 14 36.46 -8.37 16.36
CA ALA A 14 36.60 -6.97 16.75
C ALA A 14 35.25 -6.31 17.01
N ALA A 15 34.28 -6.61 16.16
CA ALA A 15 32.90 -6.09 16.27
C ALA A 15 32.19 -6.64 17.53
N ARG A 16 32.25 -7.96 17.77
CA ARG A 16 31.70 -8.59 18.97
C ARG A 16 32.31 -8.04 20.27
N GLY A 17 33.64 -7.80 20.27
CA GLY A 17 34.36 -7.26 21.41
C GLY A 17 34.09 -5.77 21.65
N GLY A 18 33.40 -5.07 20.77
CA GLY A 18 33.18 -3.63 20.85
C GLY A 18 34.48 -2.81 20.68
N ASN A 19 35.52 -3.39 20.07
CA ASN A 19 36.83 -2.77 19.96
C ASN A 19 36.92 -1.81 18.76
N VAL A 20 36.55 -0.55 18.99
CA VAL A 20 36.52 0.52 17.98
C VAL A 20 37.92 0.73 17.36
N ALA A 21 39.00 0.69 18.16
CA ALA A 21 40.36 0.92 17.65
C ALA A 21 40.78 -0.18 16.67
N LEU A 22 40.50 -1.44 17.01
CA LEU A 22 40.79 -2.57 16.14
C LEU A 22 39.93 -2.55 14.84
N VAL A 23 38.64 -2.19 14.94
CA VAL A 23 37.78 -2.03 13.76
C VAL A 23 38.33 -0.93 12.85
N ARG A 24 38.73 0.25 13.39
CA ARG A 24 39.37 1.31 12.59
C ARG A 24 40.66 0.83 11.92
N LEU A 25 41.50 0.10 12.64
CA LEU A 25 42.71 -0.47 12.05
C LEU A 25 42.42 -1.43 10.92
N LEU A 26 41.43 -2.32 11.09
CA LEU A 26 41.02 -3.27 10.04
C LEU A 26 40.45 -2.56 8.81
N LEU A 27 39.62 -1.54 9.02
CA LEU A 27 39.09 -0.70 7.93
C LEU A 27 40.21 0.04 7.19
N SER A 28 41.19 0.60 7.89
CA SER A 28 42.33 1.28 7.26
C SER A 28 43.24 0.35 6.45
N ARG A 29 43.15 -0.96 6.69
CA ARG A 29 43.82 -2.02 5.94
C ARG A 29 42.94 -2.62 4.83
N ASN A 30 41.85 -1.95 4.44
CA ASN A 30 40.92 -2.36 3.41
C ASN A 30 40.29 -3.75 3.67
N CYS A 31 40.10 -4.11 4.95
CA CYS A 31 39.33 -5.34 5.25
C CYS A 31 37.88 -5.17 4.80
N PRO A 32 37.31 -6.15 4.09
CA PRO A 32 35.94 -6.07 3.63
C PRO A 32 34.97 -5.93 4.80
N ILE A 33 34.22 -4.83 4.81
CA ILE A 33 33.34 -4.43 5.91
C ILE A 33 32.14 -5.36 6.08
N ASP A 34 31.64 -5.92 4.98
CA ASP A 34 30.48 -6.81 4.92
C ASP A 34 30.87 -8.29 4.71
N SER A 35 32.06 -8.70 5.17
CA SER A 35 32.46 -10.11 5.12
C SER A 35 31.39 -10.96 5.82
N GLN A 36 30.93 -12.01 5.13
CA GLN A 36 29.99 -12.96 5.72
C GLN A 36 30.72 -14.22 6.19
N ASN A 37 30.35 -14.72 7.38
CA ASN A 37 30.78 -16.00 7.92
C ASN A 37 29.90 -17.14 7.36
N ASP A 38 30.08 -18.37 7.85
CA ASP A 38 29.33 -19.55 7.40
C ASP A 38 27.83 -19.47 7.76
N ALA A 39 27.44 -18.64 8.72
CA ALA A 39 26.05 -18.31 9.03
C ALA A 39 25.51 -17.14 8.21
N ASN A 40 26.24 -16.64 7.20
CA ASN A 40 25.99 -15.42 6.45
C ASN A 40 25.87 -14.16 7.33
N GLU A 41 26.38 -14.19 8.55
CA GLU A 41 26.41 -13.02 9.42
C GLU A 41 27.60 -12.11 9.06
N THR A 42 27.36 -10.79 9.11
CA THR A 42 28.39 -9.77 8.91
C THR A 42 28.95 -9.28 10.25
N PRO A 43 30.08 -8.57 10.26
CA PRO A 43 30.58 -7.90 11.46
C PRO A 43 29.53 -7.00 12.13
N LEU A 44 28.63 -6.39 11.33
CA LEU A 44 27.54 -5.57 11.86
C LEU A 44 26.52 -6.41 12.64
N HIS A 45 26.18 -7.64 12.22
CA HIS A 45 25.36 -8.56 13.03
C HIS A 45 26.00 -8.84 14.40
N TRP A 46 27.30 -9.03 14.42
CA TRP A 46 28.05 -9.33 15.64
C TRP A 46 28.17 -8.12 16.56
N ALA A 47 28.35 -6.91 15.99
CA ALA A 47 28.32 -5.67 16.77
C ALA A 47 26.94 -5.44 17.40
N MET A 48 25.85 -5.71 16.66
CA MET A 48 24.48 -5.59 17.13
C MET A 48 24.17 -6.58 18.27
N ARG A 49 24.66 -7.81 18.19
CA ARG A 49 24.52 -8.81 19.25
C ARG A 49 25.33 -8.44 20.51
N ALA A 50 26.38 -7.67 20.37
CA ALA A 50 27.16 -7.18 21.50
C ALA A 50 26.49 -6.08 22.35
N GLY A 51 25.31 -5.61 21.93
CA GLY A 51 24.48 -4.67 22.67
C GLY A 51 25.14 -3.33 22.91
N THR A 52 24.99 -2.79 24.11
CA THR A 52 25.55 -1.48 24.48
C THR A 52 27.06 -1.38 24.26
N ARG A 53 27.76 -2.47 24.44
CA ARG A 53 29.23 -2.58 24.17
C ARG A 53 29.53 -2.40 22.68
N GLY A 54 28.65 -2.88 21.80
CA GLY A 54 28.81 -2.80 20.35
C GLY A 54 28.45 -1.44 19.73
N MET A 55 27.77 -0.56 20.44
CA MET A 55 27.20 0.68 19.90
C MET A 55 28.19 1.57 19.14
N ALA A 56 29.37 1.81 19.71
CA ALA A 56 30.38 2.63 19.05
C ALA A 56 30.96 1.95 17.80
N VAL A 57 30.99 0.62 17.76
CA VAL A 57 31.40 -0.16 16.60
C VAL A 57 30.27 -0.16 15.54
N VAL A 58 29.03 -0.28 15.95
CA VAL A 58 27.87 -0.15 15.04
C VAL A 58 27.91 1.18 14.32
N GLN A 59 28.05 2.27 15.08
CA GLN A 59 28.19 3.61 14.51
C GLN A 59 29.33 3.67 13.50
N LEU A 60 30.51 3.22 13.87
CA LEU A 60 31.69 3.23 13.01
C LEU A 60 31.51 2.40 11.74
N LEU A 61 30.94 1.18 11.85
CA LEU A 61 30.69 0.32 10.69
C LEU A 61 29.67 0.94 9.74
N VAL A 62 28.56 1.48 10.26
CA VAL A 62 27.53 2.14 9.45
C VAL A 62 28.07 3.40 8.77
N GLU A 63 28.79 4.26 9.49
CA GLU A 63 29.46 5.45 8.94
C GLU A 63 30.52 5.08 7.89
N SER A 64 31.11 3.89 7.98
CA SER A 64 32.09 3.36 7.03
C SER A 64 31.43 2.62 5.84
N GLY A 65 30.10 2.56 5.77
CA GLY A 65 29.36 2.00 4.64
C GLY A 65 28.94 0.53 4.79
N ALA A 66 28.94 -0.04 6.02
CA ALA A 66 28.40 -1.38 6.25
C ALA A 66 26.91 -1.45 5.90
N ARG A 67 26.51 -2.51 5.22
CA ARG A 67 25.11 -2.72 4.79
C ARG A 67 24.29 -3.32 5.94
N ALA A 68 23.29 -2.56 6.40
CA ALA A 68 22.39 -2.97 7.48
C ALA A 68 21.26 -3.90 7.04
N ASN A 69 21.12 -4.15 5.73
CA ASN A 69 20.06 -4.96 5.13
C ASN A 69 20.49 -6.36 4.71
N LEU A 70 21.71 -6.78 5.03
CA LEU A 70 22.18 -8.14 4.74
C LEU A 70 21.55 -9.16 5.70
N TYR A 71 21.15 -10.32 5.17
CA TYR A 71 20.52 -11.38 5.93
C TYR A 71 21.49 -12.49 6.28
N SER A 72 21.36 -12.98 7.51
CA SER A 72 21.97 -14.23 7.94
C SER A 72 21.24 -15.44 7.35
N ARG A 73 21.80 -16.66 7.52
CA ARG A 73 21.11 -17.91 7.16
C ARG A 73 19.78 -18.12 7.90
N SER A 74 19.61 -17.50 9.07
CA SER A 74 18.38 -17.51 9.84
C SER A 74 17.39 -16.41 9.42
N TYR A 75 17.62 -15.76 8.26
CA TYR A 75 16.81 -14.68 7.72
C TYR A 75 16.69 -13.46 8.65
N LYS A 76 17.75 -13.15 9.39
CA LYS A 76 17.81 -12.00 10.29
C LYS A 76 18.80 -10.95 9.77
N ARG A 77 18.40 -9.69 9.83
CA ARG A 77 19.28 -8.55 9.57
C ARG A 77 20.05 -8.22 10.86
N PRO A 78 21.13 -7.42 10.78
CA PRO A 78 21.79 -6.91 11.96
C PRO A 78 20.82 -6.32 13.00
N LEU A 79 19.83 -5.54 12.57
CA LEU A 79 18.83 -4.93 13.45
C LEU A 79 17.92 -5.94 14.15
N ASP A 80 17.57 -7.03 13.48
CA ASP A 80 16.71 -8.08 14.04
C ASP A 80 17.43 -8.87 15.13
N VAL A 81 18.74 -9.05 14.97
CA VAL A 81 19.60 -9.70 15.96
C VAL A 81 19.67 -8.89 17.28
N ALA A 82 19.62 -7.56 17.21
CA ALA A 82 19.58 -6.71 18.39
C ALA A 82 18.33 -6.93 19.27
N ALA A 83 17.23 -7.35 18.66
CA ALA A 83 15.97 -7.59 19.37
C ALA A 83 15.95 -8.92 20.16
N GLU A 84 16.85 -9.87 19.86
CA GLU A 84 16.80 -11.23 20.43
C GLU A 84 17.38 -11.35 21.84
N GLY A 85 18.08 -10.31 22.32
CA GLY A 85 18.76 -10.35 23.61
C GLY A 85 20.08 -11.14 23.58
N PHE A 86 20.93 -10.81 24.54
CA PHE A 86 22.26 -11.38 24.67
C PHE A 86 22.16 -12.81 25.21
N ARG A 87 22.43 -13.81 24.39
CA ARG A 87 22.87 -15.10 24.87
C ARG A 87 24.40 -15.08 24.83
N ASP A 88 25.02 -14.84 25.96
CA ASP A 88 26.43 -15.14 26.12
C ASP A 88 26.59 -16.67 26.06
N GLN A 89 26.97 -17.17 24.91
CA GLN A 89 27.28 -18.61 24.72
C GLN A 89 28.67 -18.98 25.21
N ASP A 90 29.43 -18.05 25.81
CA ASP A 90 30.84 -18.25 26.19
C ASP A 90 31.08 -18.20 27.70
N ASN A 91 30.07 -18.38 28.52
CA ASN A 91 30.31 -18.54 29.94
C ASN A 91 30.38 -20.00 30.34
N ASP A 92 31.56 -20.40 30.75
CA ASP A 92 31.89 -21.55 31.57
C ASP A 92 30.74 -21.88 32.55
N ASP A 93 30.53 -23.15 32.79
CA ASP A 93 29.39 -23.84 33.41
C ASP A 93 28.91 -23.37 34.81
N ASN A 94 29.20 -22.15 35.28
CA ASN A 94 28.92 -21.78 36.66
C ASN A 94 28.06 -20.52 36.89
N ASP A 95 27.61 -19.77 35.88
CA ASP A 95 26.73 -18.62 36.13
C ASP A 95 25.40 -18.73 35.34
N ARG A 96 24.49 -19.48 35.92
CA ARG A 96 23.09 -19.59 35.48
C ARG A 96 22.24 -18.38 35.89
N ALA A 97 22.71 -17.19 35.74
CA ALA A 97 21.86 -16.00 35.75
C ALA A 97 21.55 -15.61 34.30
N LEU A 98 20.49 -16.16 33.78
CA LEU A 98 19.78 -15.60 32.61
C LEU A 98 19.38 -14.17 32.98
N VAL A 99 20.24 -13.21 32.76
CA VAL A 99 19.87 -11.78 32.77
C VAL A 99 18.97 -11.60 31.55
N ALA A 100 17.68 -11.76 31.75
CA ALA A 100 16.68 -11.33 30.80
C ALA A 100 16.89 -9.83 30.61
N VAL A 101 17.45 -9.43 29.48
CA VAL A 101 17.59 -8.01 29.14
C VAL A 101 16.19 -7.41 29.14
N ASP A 102 15.98 -6.37 29.92
CA ASP A 102 14.72 -5.65 30.03
C ASP A 102 14.20 -5.31 28.62
N PRO A 103 12.92 -5.60 28.31
CA PRO A 103 12.30 -5.20 27.05
C PRO A 103 12.53 -3.73 26.71
N GLN A 104 12.58 -2.84 27.70
CA GLN A 104 12.86 -1.43 27.56
C GLN A 104 14.31 -1.18 27.10
N GLU A 105 15.28 -1.90 27.65
CA GLU A 105 16.69 -1.80 27.23
C GLU A 105 16.88 -2.30 25.79
N ARG A 106 16.17 -3.36 25.39
CA ARG A 106 16.15 -3.86 24.01
C ARG A 106 15.61 -2.82 23.04
N ARG A 107 14.48 -2.19 23.41
CA ARG A 107 13.90 -1.09 22.63
C ARG A 107 14.87 0.07 22.51
N THR A 108 15.44 0.54 23.60
CA THR A 108 16.39 1.65 23.62
C THR A 108 17.61 1.35 22.76
N THR A 109 18.15 0.14 22.83
CA THR A 109 19.28 -0.29 22.01
C THR A 109 18.91 -0.30 20.52
N ARG A 110 17.77 -0.87 20.17
CA ARG A 110 17.24 -0.89 18.79
C ARG A 110 17.05 0.53 18.24
N TRP A 111 16.48 1.44 19.03
CA TRP A 111 16.29 2.85 18.67
C TRP A 111 17.59 3.58 18.43
N ASN A 112 18.56 3.40 19.31
CA ASN A 112 19.87 4.00 19.15
C ASN A 112 20.58 3.48 17.89
N MET A 113 20.36 2.22 17.53
CA MET A 113 20.92 1.61 16.33
C MET A 113 20.27 2.12 15.05
N LEU A 114 18.94 2.32 15.04
CA LEU A 114 18.23 2.97 13.94
C LEU A 114 18.72 4.38 13.66
N ARG A 115 19.16 5.12 14.68
CA ARG A 115 19.76 6.44 14.50
C ARG A 115 20.99 6.42 13.58
N TYR A 116 21.77 5.37 13.63
CA TYR A 116 22.98 5.21 12.85
C TYR A 116 22.75 4.50 11.51
N SER A 117 21.64 3.81 11.37
CA SER A 117 21.27 3.09 10.14
C SER A 117 20.36 3.94 9.26
N SER A 118 20.91 4.92 8.57
CA SER A 118 20.17 5.72 7.58
C SER A 118 19.54 4.88 6.47
N GLN A 119 19.98 3.63 6.30
CA GLN A 119 19.42 2.66 5.33
C GLN A 119 18.06 2.08 5.73
N CYS A 120 17.58 2.35 6.96
CA CYS A 120 16.31 1.83 7.47
C CYS A 120 15.22 2.90 7.60
N ARG A 121 15.44 4.11 7.08
CA ARG A 121 14.43 5.17 7.14
C ARG A 121 13.38 4.99 6.06
N THR A 122 12.13 5.25 6.43
CA THR A 122 11.01 5.37 5.50
C THR A 122 10.78 6.83 5.15
N LEU A 123 10.70 7.15 3.86
CA LEU A 123 10.37 8.49 3.38
C LEU A 123 8.86 8.64 3.29
N VAL A 124 8.30 9.64 3.95
CA VAL A 124 6.88 10.03 3.81
C VAL A 124 6.81 11.33 3.03
N LEU A 125 6.17 11.28 1.88
CA LEU A 125 6.02 12.41 0.97
C LEU A 125 4.59 12.93 0.98
N HIS A 126 4.42 14.22 1.20
CA HIS A 126 3.14 14.92 1.04
C HIS A 126 3.38 16.33 0.51
N HIS A 127 2.35 16.97 -0.05
CA HIS A 127 2.49 18.34 -0.54
C HIS A 127 1.16 19.08 -0.47
N HIS A 128 1.20 20.37 -0.07
CA HIS A 128 0.00 21.20 0.04
C HIS A 128 -0.77 21.34 -1.29
N GLU A 129 -0.09 21.34 -2.44
CA GLU A 129 -0.78 21.39 -3.74
C GLU A 129 -1.74 20.21 -3.97
N CYS A 130 -1.54 19.08 -3.28
CA CYS A 130 -2.48 17.97 -3.34
C CYS A 130 -3.84 18.32 -2.70
N LEU A 131 -3.88 19.34 -1.84
CA LEU A 131 -5.11 19.84 -1.24
C LEU A 131 -5.90 20.77 -2.19
N ASP A 132 -5.25 21.31 -3.23
CA ASP A 132 -5.90 22.20 -4.22
C ASP A 132 -6.86 21.46 -5.17
N HIS A 133 -6.82 20.14 -5.19
CA HIS A 133 -7.82 19.33 -5.88
C HIS A 133 -9.09 19.25 -5.03
N MET A 134 -10.11 20.02 -5.42
CA MET A 134 -11.34 20.19 -4.65
C MET A 134 -12.43 19.26 -5.17
N ALA A 135 -13.12 18.61 -4.26
CA ALA A 135 -14.35 17.89 -4.52
C ALA A 135 -15.56 18.84 -4.59
N LYS A 136 -16.64 18.38 -5.22
CA LYS A 136 -17.86 19.19 -5.38
C LYS A 136 -18.53 19.50 -4.04
N SER A 137 -18.39 18.60 -3.08
CA SER A 137 -18.96 18.74 -1.74
C SER A 137 -17.97 18.21 -0.70
N HIS A 138 -17.98 18.80 0.50
CA HIS A 138 -17.24 18.25 1.66
C HIS A 138 -17.78 16.89 2.12
N HIS A 139 -18.93 16.46 1.62
CA HIS A 139 -19.52 15.16 1.87
C HIS A 139 -19.14 14.12 0.83
N ASP A 140 -18.37 14.50 -0.19
CA ASP A 140 -17.81 13.58 -1.17
C ASP A 140 -16.77 12.68 -0.49
N TRP A 141 -16.46 11.57 -1.12
CA TRP A 141 -15.53 10.59 -0.54
C TRP A 141 -14.07 11.04 -0.68
N GLU A 142 -13.70 11.46 -1.87
CA GLU A 142 -12.33 11.87 -2.19
C GLU A 142 -12.16 13.38 -1.95
N VAL A 143 -11.78 13.77 -0.73
CA VAL A 143 -11.66 15.16 -0.25
C VAL A 143 -10.25 15.44 0.29
N PRO A 144 -9.82 16.72 0.35
CA PRO A 144 -8.52 17.12 0.90
C PRO A 144 -8.25 16.60 2.31
N ASP A 145 -9.25 16.55 3.18
CA ASP A 145 -9.16 16.09 4.56
C ASP A 145 -8.57 14.68 4.72
N ARG A 146 -8.52 13.89 3.65
CA ARG A 146 -7.87 12.56 3.65
C ARG A 146 -6.39 12.68 3.97
N ILE A 147 -5.68 13.62 3.33
CA ILE A 147 -4.26 13.86 3.60
C ILE A 147 -4.07 14.44 5.00
N ASP A 148 -4.87 15.46 5.35
CA ASP A 148 -4.75 16.14 6.64
C ASP A 148 -4.99 15.17 7.80
N SER A 149 -5.92 14.24 7.67
CA SER A 149 -6.19 13.19 8.66
C SER A 149 -5.01 12.24 8.85
N ILE A 150 -4.38 11.78 7.77
CA ILE A 150 -3.17 10.94 7.85
C ILE A 150 -2.01 11.71 8.46
N MET A 151 -1.74 12.92 7.98
CA MET A 151 -0.57 13.69 8.41
C MET A 151 -0.68 14.18 9.85
N SER A 152 -1.88 14.59 10.31
CA SER A 152 -2.13 14.96 11.70
C SER A 152 -1.99 13.76 12.64
N THR A 153 -2.49 12.59 12.23
CA THR A 153 -2.31 11.34 13.00
C THR A 153 -0.83 10.96 13.07
N LEU A 154 -0.09 11.05 11.98
CA LEU A 154 1.34 10.79 11.96
C LEU A 154 2.09 11.75 12.88
N ALA A 155 1.80 13.05 12.81
CA ALA A 155 2.43 14.07 13.66
C ALA A 155 2.18 13.80 15.15
N SER A 156 0.97 13.40 15.52
CA SER A 156 0.61 13.07 16.91
C SER A 156 1.33 11.82 17.44
N ARG A 157 1.80 10.94 16.56
CA ARG A 157 2.49 9.68 16.89
C ARG A 157 4.01 9.73 16.73
N THR A 158 4.55 10.85 16.27
CA THR A 158 5.99 11.00 16.04
C THR A 158 6.66 11.71 17.22
N PHE A 159 7.76 11.14 17.73
CA PHE A 159 8.53 11.67 18.86
C PHE A 159 9.99 11.90 18.49
N ALA A 160 10.56 12.96 19.01
CA ALA A 160 11.95 13.34 18.74
C ALA A 160 12.99 12.60 19.61
N SER A 161 12.59 12.03 20.77
CA SER A 161 13.50 11.47 21.77
C SER A 161 12.92 10.25 22.46
N CYS A 162 13.75 9.33 22.92
CA CYS A 162 13.49 8.08 23.66
C CYS A 162 12.34 7.21 23.13
N PRO A 163 12.51 5.90 23.07
CA PRO A 163 11.45 5.02 22.60
C PRO A 163 10.22 5.16 23.50
N PRO A 164 9.05 5.49 22.96
CA PRO A 164 7.82 5.46 23.73
C PRO A 164 7.55 4.02 24.17
N GLN A 165 6.89 3.86 25.32
CA GLN A 165 6.44 2.53 25.78
C GLN A 165 5.33 1.94 24.90
N ASP A 166 4.78 2.75 24.02
CA ASP A 166 3.65 2.44 23.17
C ASP A 166 4.12 2.13 21.74
N ASP A 167 3.88 0.89 21.30
CA ASP A 167 4.26 0.41 19.96
C ASP A 167 3.49 1.08 18.81
N SER A 168 2.42 1.84 19.10
CA SER A 168 1.70 2.61 18.07
C SER A 168 2.44 3.86 17.61
N LYS A 169 3.58 4.20 18.22
CA LYS A 169 4.31 5.45 18.00
C LYS A 169 5.57 5.28 17.16
N PHE A 170 5.94 6.33 16.44
CA PHE A 170 7.13 6.39 15.59
C PHE A 170 8.20 7.28 16.19
N ASN A 171 9.45 6.90 16.05
CA ASN A 171 10.54 7.82 16.33
C ASN A 171 10.88 8.64 15.08
N SER A 172 11.23 9.91 15.28
CA SER A 172 11.69 10.80 14.21
C SER A 172 12.92 10.30 13.44
N CYS A 173 13.66 9.32 14.00
CA CYS A 173 14.77 8.67 13.31
C CYS A 173 14.34 7.61 12.31
N GLU A 174 13.12 7.03 12.43
CA GLU A 174 12.62 5.94 11.57
C GLU A 174 12.00 6.47 10.29
N ILE A 175 11.45 7.67 10.34
CA ILE A 175 10.76 8.30 9.23
C ILE A 175 11.40 9.64 8.88
N THR A 176 11.36 9.97 7.61
CA THR A 176 11.68 11.30 7.09
C THR A 176 10.45 11.83 6.39
N VAL A 177 9.86 12.90 6.89
CA VAL A 177 8.72 13.56 6.24
C VAL A 177 9.27 14.69 5.37
N SER A 178 8.85 14.76 4.11
CA SER A 178 9.27 15.80 3.17
C SER A 178 8.14 16.23 2.24
N ASN A 179 8.15 17.50 1.88
CA ASN A 179 7.33 18.12 0.85
C ASN A 179 8.18 18.76 -0.26
N GLU A 180 9.48 18.49 -0.26
CA GLU A 180 10.44 19.07 -1.20
C GLU A 180 10.63 18.14 -2.40
N PHE A 181 9.73 18.21 -3.37
CA PHE A 181 9.83 17.49 -4.64
C PHE A 181 9.07 18.23 -5.75
N GLU A 182 9.45 17.97 -6.99
CA GLU A 182 8.88 18.64 -8.14
C GLU A 182 7.60 17.97 -8.66
N ARG A 183 6.81 18.69 -9.46
CA ARG A 183 5.70 18.10 -10.21
C ARG A 183 6.24 17.22 -11.33
N ALA A 184 5.58 16.11 -11.63
CA ALA A 184 5.90 15.28 -12.79
C ALA A 184 5.92 16.11 -14.07
N THR A 185 6.89 15.86 -14.92
CA THR A 185 7.00 16.51 -16.23
C THR A 185 5.95 15.96 -17.19
N LEU A 186 5.59 16.76 -18.22
CA LEU A 186 4.72 16.26 -19.28
C LEU A 186 5.37 15.14 -20.09
N GLU A 187 6.70 15.15 -20.20
CA GLU A 187 7.45 14.07 -20.82
C GLU A 187 7.25 12.73 -20.09
N LEU A 188 7.37 12.72 -18.77
CA LEU A 188 7.10 11.51 -17.99
C LEU A 188 5.66 11.04 -18.17
N LEU A 189 4.69 11.95 -18.08
CA LEU A 189 3.27 11.62 -18.23
C LEU A 189 2.93 11.12 -19.65
N SER A 190 3.63 11.60 -20.68
CA SER A 190 3.43 11.14 -22.07
C SER A 190 3.89 9.70 -22.32
N ARG A 191 4.65 9.11 -21.39
CA ARG A 191 5.03 7.68 -21.44
C ARG A 191 3.88 6.74 -21.07
N ILE A 192 2.85 7.26 -20.38
CA ILE A 192 1.72 6.48 -19.85
C ILE A 192 0.36 6.96 -20.36
N HIS A 193 0.26 8.22 -20.73
CA HIS A 193 -0.99 8.82 -21.19
C HIS A 193 -0.83 9.34 -22.63
N SER A 194 -1.94 9.33 -23.39
CA SER A 194 -1.93 9.85 -24.75
C SER A 194 -1.76 11.36 -24.79
N ALA A 195 -1.19 11.85 -25.89
CA ALA A 195 -1.03 13.29 -26.12
C ALA A 195 -2.39 14.01 -26.13
N ASP A 196 -3.43 13.39 -26.67
CA ASP A 196 -4.79 13.94 -26.70
C ASP A 196 -5.38 14.08 -25.29
N TYR A 197 -5.13 13.09 -24.40
CA TYR A 197 -5.56 13.18 -23.02
C TYR A 197 -4.84 14.29 -22.25
N LEU A 198 -3.53 14.34 -22.38
CA LEU A 198 -2.73 15.39 -21.72
C LEU A 198 -3.13 16.79 -22.21
N ALA A 199 -3.37 16.95 -23.51
CA ALA A 199 -3.87 18.20 -24.08
C ALA A 199 -5.26 18.56 -23.53
N PHE A 200 -6.19 17.59 -23.46
CA PHE A 200 -7.53 17.78 -22.88
C PHE A 200 -7.47 18.28 -21.44
N VAL A 201 -6.72 17.61 -20.57
CA VAL A 201 -6.58 17.99 -19.15
C VAL A 201 -5.96 19.37 -19.01
N ASN A 202 -4.98 19.70 -19.82
CA ASN A 202 -4.32 21.02 -19.82
C ASN A 202 -5.28 22.13 -20.26
N GLU A 203 -6.06 21.94 -21.32
CA GLU A 203 -7.02 22.93 -21.79
C GLU A 203 -8.17 23.12 -20.79
N LEU A 204 -8.65 22.03 -20.18
CA LEU A 204 -9.67 22.11 -19.11
C LEU A 204 -9.16 22.93 -17.92
N SER A 205 -7.91 22.70 -17.49
CA SER A 205 -7.29 23.48 -16.41
C SER A 205 -7.20 24.98 -16.76
N LYS A 206 -6.76 25.30 -17.98
CA LYS A 206 -6.67 26.71 -18.44
C LYS A 206 -8.05 27.39 -18.47
N GLU A 207 -9.08 26.65 -18.89
CA GLU A 207 -10.44 27.18 -18.92
C GLU A 207 -10.94 27.51 -17.52
N LEU A 208 -10.74 26.62 -16.55
CA LEU A 208 -11.13 26.85 -15.17
C LEU A 208 -10.33 27.96 -14.50
N ASP A 209 -9.02 28.04 -14.76
CA ASP A 209 -8.17 29.14 -14.28
C ASP A 209 -8.64 30.50 -14.83
N ARG A 210 -9.10 30.54 -16.08
CA ARG A 210 -9.65 31.76 -16.70
C ARG A 210 -10.98 32.16 -16.04
N LYS A 211 -11.88 31.21 -15.84
CA LYS A 211 -13.15 31.45 -15.15
C LYS A 211 -12.95 31.95 -13.72
N ARG A 212 -12.03 31.33 -12.98
CA ARG A 212 -11.66 31.77 -11.61
C ARG A 212 -11.13 33.20 -11.60
N LYS A 213 -10.23 33.55 -12.51
CA LYS A 213 -9.69 34.92 -12.62
C LYS A 213 -10.76 35.93 -12.94
N GLN A 214 -11.67 35.61 -13.86
CA GLN A 214 -12.78 36.47 -14.22
C GLN A 214 -13.69 36.73 -13.03
N GLN A 215 -14.08 35.73 -12.30
CA GLN A 215 -14.92 35.84 -11.10
C GLN A 215 -14.25 36.68 -10.00
N LEU A 216 -12.95 36.54 -9.79
CA LEU A 216 -12.21 37.35 -8.84
C LEU A 216 -12.25 38.85 -9.23
N LEU A 217 -12.11 39.16 -10.53
CA LEU A 217 -12.21 40.53 -11.03
C LEU A 217 -13.61 41.12 -10.86
N GLU A 218 -14.66 40.35 -11.14
CA GLU A 218 -16.05 40.72 -10.95
C GLU A 218 -16.36 40.97 -9.46
N ASN A 219 -15.87 40.11 -8.56
CA ASN A 219 -16.04 40.31 -7.12
C ASN A 219 -15.33 41.57 -6.59
N VAL A 220 -14.14 41.91 -7.13
CA VAL A 220 -13.42 43.15 -6.78
C VAL A 220 -14.16 44.39 -7.29
N GLN A 221 -14.75 44.34 -8.47
CA GLN A 221 -15.55 45.45 -9.01
C GLN A 221 -16.82 45.67 -8.19
N ASN A 222 -17.54 44.61 -7.85
CA ASN A 222 -18.76 44.67 -7.05
C ASN A 222 -18.53 45.13 -5.58
N SER A 223 -17.35 44.83 -5.02
CA SER A 223 -16.97 45.26 -3.67
C SER A 223 -16.64 46.78 -3.59
N ASN A 224 -16.29 47.39 -4.70
CA ASN A 224 -16.05 48.84 -4.75
C ASN A 224 -17.32 49.67 -4.88
N ASP A 225 -18.46 49.07 -5.27
CA ASP A 225 -19.74 49.74 -5.45
C ASP A 225 -20.68 49.66 -4.24
N SER A 226 -20.39 48.83 -3.22
CA SER A 226 -21.20 48.63 -2.04
C SER A 226 -20.48 49.03 -0.75
N SER A 227 -20.90 50.15 -0.16
CA SER A 227 -20.41 50.66 1.13
C SER A 227 -21.04 49.98 2.35
N GLU A 228 -21.53 48.76 2.25
CA GLU A 228 -22.07 48.00 3.37
C GLU A 228 -21.18 46.80 3.73
N MET A 229 -20.45 46.97 4.81
CA MET A 229 -19.70 45.93 5.50
C MET A 229 -20.67 44.96 6.17
N SER A 230 -21.17 43.97 5.42
CA SER A 230 -21.72 42.77 6.01
C SER A 230 -20.61 41.70 5.99
N GLY A 231 -20.04 41.42 7.18
CA GLY A 231 -18.97 40.47 7.41
C GLY A 231 -19.43 39.01 7.23
N GLY A 232 -19.70 38.61 6.00
CA GLY A 232 -19.83 37.23 5.59
C GLY A 232 -18.61 36.87 4.74
N LEU A 233 -17.74 36.01 5.21
CA LEU A 233 -16.74 35.34 4.39
C LEU A 233 -17.49 34.68 3.23
N SER A 234 -17.48 35.30 2.05
CA SER A 234 -17.99 34.70 0.83
C SER A 234 -17.18 33.43 0.59
N GLN A 235 -17.84 32.27 0.73
CA GLN A 235 -17.28 30.99 0.26
C GLN A 235 -16.78 31.22 -1.15
N GLU A 236 -15.46 31.13 -1.37
CA GLU A 236 -14.89 31.09 -2.72
C GLU A 236 -15.60 29.96 -3.48
N GLN A 237 -16.48 30.34 -4.38
CA GLN A 237 -17.11 29.34 -5.27
C GLN A 237 -16.05 28.80 -6.20
N HIS A 238 -15.45 27.69 -5.82
CA HIS A 238 -14.54 26.97 -6.69
C HIS A 238 -15.33 26.47 -7.90
N HIS A 239 -14.90 26.86 -9.10
CA HIS A 239 -15.44 26.26 -10.32
C HIS A 239 -15.01 24.80 -10.39
N ILE A 240 -15.91 23.90 -10.02
CA ILE A 240 -15.71 22.44 -10.03
C ILE A 240 -16.61 21.86 -11.10
N VAL A 241 -16.05 21.07 -11.98
CA VAL A 241 -16.77 20.39 -13.05
C VAL A 241 -16.65 18.88 -12.92
N PRO A 242 -17.67 18.11 -13.36
CA PRO A 242 -17.52 16.66 -13.49
C PRO A 242 -16.41 16.31 -14.47
N PHE A 243 -15.58 15.32 -14.13
CA PHE A 243 -14.47 14.89 -14.96
C PHE A 243 -14.81 13.56 -15.66
N THR A 244 -15.09 13.62 -16.96
CA THR A 244 -15.39 12.48 -17.81
C THR A 244 -14.66 12.64 -19.14
N PRO A 245 -13.34 12.35 -19.19
CA PRO A 245 -12.56 12.52 -20.41
C PRO A 245 -12.94 11.48 -21.46
N MET A 246 -13.70 11.89 -22.47
CA MET A 246 -14.02 11.08 -23.64
C MET A 246 -13.16 11.53 -24.83
N ILE A 247 -12.02 10.87 -25.05
CA ILE A 247 -11.00 11.32 -26.00
C ILE A 247 -11.18 10.75 -27.41
N GLN A 248 -12.19 9.92 -27.62
CA GLN A 248 -12.50 9.46 -28.97
C GLN A 248 -13.07 10.62 -29.83
N LYS A 249 -12.43 10.91 -30.94
CA LYS A 249 -12.74 12.05 -31.84
C LYS A 249 -14.21 12.21 -32.25
N LYS A 250 -15.02 11.15 -32.17
CA LYS A 250 -16.46 11.18 -32.43
C LYS A 250 -17.29 11.75 -31.27
N PHE A 251 -16.76 11.72 -30.04
CA PHE A 251 -17.51 12.05 -28.83
C PHE A 251 -17.22 13.44 -28.26
N ILE A 252 -16.19 14.14 -28.71
CA ILE A 252 -15.88 15.49 -28.22
C ILE A 252 -17.03 16.47 -28.45
N LYS A 253 -17.79 16.34 -29.54
CA LYS A 253 -18.99 17.15 -29.78
C LYS A 253 -20.20 16.72 -28.95
N GLU A 254 -20.35 15.41 -28.67
CA GLU A 254 -21.45 14.88 -27.87
C GLU A 254 -21.19 14.98 -26.36
N ALA A 255 -19.94 14.92 -25.91
CA ALA A 255 -19.57 15.12 -24.52
C ALA A 255 -19.90 16.54 -24.02
N LYS A 256 -19.83 17.56 -24.90
CA LYS A 256 -20.32 18.92 -24.58
C LYS A 256 -21.85 18.98 -24.38
N THR A 257 -22.60 18.00 -24.89
CA THR A 257 -24.06 17.92 -24.79
C THR A 257 -24.56 16.91 -23.77
N LYS A 258 -23.73 15.95 -23.34
CA LYS A 258 -24.03 14.94 -22.31
C LYS A 258 -23.26 15.14 -21.02
N ALA A 259 -22.93 16.37 -20.67
CA ALA A 259 -22.50 16.73 -19.30
C ALA A 259 -23.69 16.60 -18.32
N ASP A 260 -24.44 15.53 -18.41
CA ASP A 260 -25.41 15.12 -17.40
C ASP A 260 -24.64 14.59 -16.19
N GLY A 261 -24.28 15.48 -15.36
CA GLY A 261 -24.23 15.57 -13.93
C GLY A 261 -23.70 14.42 -13.05
N HIS A 262 -23.24 13.31 -13.57
CA HIS A 262 -22.96 12.10 -12.78
C HIS A 262 -21.56 11.50 -13.01
N SER A 263 -20.51 12.32 -12.84
CA SER A 263 -19.16 11.74 -12.62
C SER A 263 -18.86 11.72 -11.12
N ASP A 264 -18.31 10.62 -10.62
CA ASP A 264 -17.74 10.54 -9.27
C ASP A 264 -16.45 11.38 -9.14
N THR A 265 -15.82 11.67 -10.27
CA THR A 265 -14.56 12.41 -10.34
C THR A 265 -14.82 13.88 -10.61
N SER A 266 -14.27 14.74 -9.77
CA SER A 266 -14.34 16.19 -9.89
C SER A 266 -13.06 16.75 -10.52
N PHE A 267 -13.16 17.92 -11.18
CA PHE A 267 -12.00 18.66 -11.66
C PHE A 267 -12.16 20.15 -11.31
N SER A 268 -11.18 20.70 -10.60
CA SER A 268 -11.11 22.09 -10.16
C SER A 268 -9.89 22.81 -10.75
N ALA A 269 -9.78 24.10 -10.58
CA ALA A 269 -8.63 24.89 -11.05
C ALA A 269 -7.28 24.37 -10.52
N GLY A 270 -7.25 23.78 -9.31
CA GLY A 270 -6.05 23.19 -8.71
C GLY A 270 -5.71 21.76 -9.16
N SER A 271 -6.67 21.05 -9.80
CA SER A 271 -6.57 19.61 -10.04
C SER A 271 -5.37 19.16 -10.87
N LEU A 272 -5.03 19.89 -11.95
CA LEU A 272 -3.86 19.56 -12.77
C LEU A 272 -2.56 19.69 -11.98
N LYS A 273 -2.44 20.71 -11.13
CA LYS A 273 -1.25 20.91 -10.29
C LYS A 273 -1.14 19.79 -9.27
N ALA A 274 -2.22 19.46 -8.59
CA ALA A 274 -2.29 18.37 -7.63
C ALA A 274 -1.93 17.03 -8.26
N ALA A 275 -2.53 16.67 -9.39
CA ALA A 275 -2.27 15.42 -10.09
C ALA A 275 -0.80 15.29 -10.56
N ARG A 276 -0.23 16.38 -11.09
CA ARG A 276 1.20 16.40 -11.44
C ARG A 276 2.11 16.32 -10.21
N ARG A 277 1.69 16.89 -9.08
CA ARG A 277 2.42 16.78 -7.81
C ARG A 277 2.36 15.36 -7.25
N ALA A 278 1.20 14.72 -7.33
CA ALA A 278 1.03 13.33 -6.90
C ALA A 278 1.95 12.38 -7.70
N ALA A 279 1.96 12.46 -9.02
CA ALA A 279 2.88 11.69 -9.86
C ALA A 279 4.36 12.06 -9.61
N GLY A 280 4.66 13.35 -9.35
CA GLY A 280 5.99 13.84 -9.00
C GLY A 280 6.52 13.29 -7.68
N ALA A 281 5.65 13.08 -6.69
CA ALA A 281 6.03 12.43 -5.44
C ALA A 281 6.52 11.00 -5.68
N VAL A 282 5.82 10.23 -6.54
CA VAL A 282 6.22 8.86 -6.87
C VAL A 282 7.54 8.84 -7.64
N GLN A 283 7.71 9.76 -8.62
CA GLN A 283 8.98 9.95 -9.31
C GLN A 283 10.12 10.20 -8.33
N HIS A 284 9.94 11.14 -7.40
CA HIS A 284 10.92 11.48 -6.37
C HIS A 284 11.22 10.30 -5.44
N ALA A 285 10.19 9.56 -5.01
CA ALA A 285 10.36 8.36 -4.19
C ALA A 285 11.18 7.28 -4.91
N VAL A 286 10.94 7.07 -6.21
CA VAL A 286 11.74 6.16 -7.04
C VAL A 286 13.19 6.62 -7.09
N ASP A 287 13.45 7.90 -7.33
CA ASP A 287 14.81 8.44 -7.35
C ASP A 287 15.52 8.20 -6.01
N TRP A 288 14.82 8.38 -4.90
CA TRP A 288 15.38 8.15 -3.58
C TRP A 288 15.66 6.68 -3.25
N CYS A 289 14.80 5.78 -3.68
CA CYS A 289 14.95 4.35 -3.42
C CYS A 289 15.94 3.67 -4.38
N VAL A 290 16.06 4.14 -5.62
CA VAL A 290 16.83 3.49 -6.69
C VAL A 290 18.17 4.17 -6.95
N CYS A 291 18.27 5.50 -6.78
CA CYS A 291 19.48 6.27 -7.07
C CYS A 291 20.59 6.04 -6.05
N LEU A 292 21.31 4.98 -6.23
CA LEU A 292 22.43 4.60 -5.37
C LEU A 292 23.68 4.47 -6.16
N LEU A 293 24.23 5.18 -6.99
CA LEU A 293 25.61 4.78 -7.35
C LEU A 293 26.42 5.61 -8.36
N GLU A 294 25.96 6.63 -9.01
CA GLU A 294 26.79 7.19 -10.08
C GLU A 294 27.50 8.52 -9.79
N SER A 295 27.33 9.12 -8.60
CA SER A 295 28.14 10.28 -8.18
C SER A 295 29.27 9.92 -7.20
N ALA A 296 29.59 8.66 -7.04
CA ALA A 296 30.46 8.14 -5.99
C ALA A 296 31.96 8.42 -6.18
N VAL A 297 32.38 9.12 -7.22
CA VAL A 297 33.81 9.43 -7.41
C VAL A 297 34.21 10.76 -6.74
N LEU A 298 33.30 11.66 -6.45
CA LEU A 298 33.63 12.96 -5.85
C LEU A 298 33.04 13.24 -4.46
N LEU A 299 32.11 12.43 -3.96
CA LEU A 299 31.53 12.64 -2.63
C LEU A 299 31.52 11.35 -1.81
N ARG A 300 32.71 10.90 -1.43
CA ARG A 300 32.95 9.72 -0.58
C ARG A 300 32.43 9.86 0.85
N VAL A 301 31.62 10.86 1.18
CA VAL A 301 31.31 11.19 2.59
C VAL A 301 29.82 11.17 2.94
N VAL A 302 28.85 11.19 2.04
CA VAL A 302 27.44 11.45 2.44
C VAL A 302 26.36 10.62 1.75
N LEU A 303 26.65 9.58 1.01
CA LEU A 303 25.59 8.81 0.35
C LEU A 303 25.40 7.39 0.94
N VAL A 304 25.48 7.30 2.25
CA VAL A 304 25.06 6.08 2.95
C VAL A 304 23.54 6.13 3.11
N GLY A 305 22.85 5.32 2.35
CA GLY A 305 21.51 4.89 2.66
C GLY A 305 20.48 6.00 2.81
N ARG A 306 20.11 6.62 1.73
CA ARG A 306 18.83 7.31 1.66
C ARG A 306 17.73 6.25 1.80
N ASN A 307 16.55 6.63 2.06
CA ASN A 307 15.46 5.80 2.51
C ASN A 307 15.31 4.48 1.71
N ARG A 308 15.07 3.39 2.42
CA ARG A 308 14.87 2.06 1.84
C ARG A 308 13.54 1.98 1.09
N ASN A 309 12.51 2.64 1.62
CA ASN A 309 11.17 2.66 1.09
C ASN A 309 10.53 4.03 1.30
N ALA A 310 9.39 4.23 0.65
CA ALA A 310 8.66 5.47 0.73
C ALA A 310 7.15 5.25 0.80
N PHE A 311 6.44 6.18 1.45
CA PHE A 311 4.99 6.29 1.40
C PHE A 311 4.59 7.67 0.89
N CYS A 312 4.01 7.73 -0.30
CA CYS A 312 3.50 8.93 -0.94
C CYS A 312 2.05 9.17 -0.49
N VAL A 313 1.86 10.09 0.47
CA VAL A 313 0.55 10.52 0.96
C VAL A 313 0.07 11.66 0.07
N VAL A 314 -0.47 11.29 -1.09
CA VAL A 314 -0.82 12.21 -2.17
C VAL A 314 -2.24 12.00 -2.67
N ARG A 315 -2.80 12.99 -3.35
CA ARG A 315 -4.07 12.96 -4.08
C ARG A 315 -4.02 13.95 -5.26
N PRO A 316 -4.85 13.76 -6.28
CA PRO A 316 -5.84 12.69 -6.48
C PRO A 316 -5.18 11.31 -6.66
N PRO A 317 -5.95 10.21 -6.48
CA PRO A 317 -5.49 8.85 -6.77
C PRO A 317 -5.25 8.65 -8.27
N GLY A 318 -4.74 7.47 -8.66
CA GLY A 318 -4.31 7.28 -10.03
C GLY A 318 -4.61 5.94 -10.69
N HIS A 319 -4.83 4.86 -9.96
CA HIS A 319 -4.82 3.51 -10.49
C HIS A 319 -5.94 3.17 -11.50
N HIS A 320 -7.04 3.95 -11.51
CA HIS A 320 -8.10 3.83 -12.52
C HIS A 320 -7.85 4.66 -13.79
N ALA A 321 -6.87 5.58 -13.78
CA ALA A 321 -6.56 6.38 -14.96
C ALA A 321 -5.81 5.55 -16.00
N GLY A 322 -6.48 5.21 -17.10
CA GLY A 322 -5.91 4.55 -18.26
C GLY A 322 -5.16 5.53 -19.16
N ILE A 323 -4.76 5.05 -20.34
CA ILE A 323 -3.99 5.86 -21.33
C ILE A 323 -4.75 7.12 -21.73
N ASN A 324 -6.07 7.04 -21.84
CA ASN A 324 -6.95 8.16 -22.16
C ASN A 324 -7.75 8.66 -20.94
N GLY A 325 -7.29 8.36 -19.73
CA GLY A 325 -8.01 8.63 -18.50
C GLY A 325 -9.14 7.62 -18.30
N LEU A 326 -10.34 7.92 -18.81
CA LEU A 326 -11.50 7.04 -18.72
C LEU A 326 -11.36 5.82 -19.66
N LEU A 327 -11.58 4.62 -19.13
CA LEU A 327 -11.63 3.40 -19.92
C LEU A 327 -13.02 3.23 -20.56
N SER A 328 -13.09 2.54 -21.70
CA SER A 328 -14.32 2.36 -22.50
C SER A 328 -15.41 1.57 -21.79
N ASP A 329 -15.03 0.71 -20.86
CA ASP A 329 -15.91 -0.18 -20.08
C ASP A 329 -16.16 0.30 -18.65
N ALA A 330 -15.56 1.43 -18.26
CA ALA A 330 -15.75 2.08 -16.96
C ALA A 330 -16.78 3.22 -17.05
N GLY A 331 -17.64 3.32 -16.04
CA GLY A 331 -18.65 4.39 -15.97
C GLY A 331 -18.07 5.74 -15.52
N SER A 332 -16.90 5.75 -14.91
CA SER A 332 -16.22 6.92 -14.34
C SER A 332 -14.72 6.70 -14.22
N CYS A 333 -13.98 7.73 -13.80
CA CYS A 333 -12.53 7.63 -13.58
C CYS A 333 -12.16 7.21 -12.14
N GLY A 334 -13.11 6.87 -11.28
CA GLY A 334 -12.85 6.46 -9.89
C GLY A 334 -11.96 7.46 -9.14
N PHE A 335 -12.26 8.75 -9.23
CA PHE A 335 -11.51 9.88 -8.68
C PHE A 335 -10.11 10.13 -9.29
N CYS A 336 -9.65 9.28 -10.22
CA CYS A 336 -8.28 9.29 -10.75
C CYS A 336 -8.12 10.27 -11.92
N LEU A 337 -6.95 10.95 -11.95
CA LEU A 337 -6.57 11.86 -13.04
C LEU A 337 -5.35 11.34 -13.82
N PHE A 338 -4.19 11.17 -13.20
CA PHE A 338 -3.01 10.56 -13.79
C PHE A 338 -2.64 9.29 -13.03
N ASN A 339 -2.13 8.30 -13.73
CA ASN A 339 -1.72 7.04 -13.11
C ASN A 339 -0.37 7.20 -12.40
N ASN A 340 -0.42 7.46 -11.09
CA ASN A 340 0.73 7.79 -10.27
C ASN A 340 1.75 6.63 -10.23
N VAL A 341 1.29 5.40 -10.01
CA VAL A 341 2.15 4.21 -9.89
C VAL A 341 2.77 3.83 -11.23
N ALA A 342 2.00 3.92 -12.33
CA ALA A 342 2.52 3.68 -13.67
C ALA A 342 3.56 4.74 -14.08
N ALA A 343 3.37 6.02 -13.70
CA ALA A 343 4.37 7.07 -13.91
C ALA A 343 5.68 6.73 -13.19
N GLY A 344 5.60 6.29 -11.93
CA GLY A 344 6.76 5.84 -11.16
C GLY A 344 7.46 4.64 -11.78
N ALA A 345 6.70 3.64 -12.24
CA ALA A 345 7.25 2.45 -12.89
C ALA A 345 7.96 2.79 -14.20
N MET A 346 7.35 3.61 -15.06
CA MET A 346 7.98 4.06 -16.32
C MET A 346 9.19 4.96 -16.07
N HIS A 347 9.19 5.73 -14.99
CA HIS A 347 10.37 6.49 -14.57
C HIS A 347 11.50 5.56 -14.13
N ALA A 348 11.22 4.54 -13.32
CA ALA A 348 12.19 3.55 -12.87
C ALA A 348 12.80 2.75 -14.04
N LEU A 349 11.98 2.37 -15.02
CA LEU A 349 12.38 1.57 -16.19
C LEU A 349 13.02 2.40 -17.31
N SER A 350 13.07 3.73 -17.20
CA SER A 350 13.59 4.61 -18.27
C SER A 350 15.12 4.56 -18.35
N ASP A 351 15.61 4.52 -19.60
CA ASP A 351 17.03 4.62 -19.91
C ASP A 351 17.45 6.09 -19.91
N GLU A 352 17.83 6.63 -18.78
CA GLU A 352 18.54 7.91 -18.74
C GLU A 352 20.06 7.67 -18.76
N LYS A 353 20.72 8.19 -19.79
CA LYS A 353 22.19 8.21 -19.92
C LYS A 353 22.87 6.82 -19.85
N HIS A 354 22.40 5.88 -20.68
CA HIS A 354 23.05 4.60 -20.96
C HIS A 354 22.90 3.45 -19.96
N ARG A 355 22.11 3.60 -18.89
CA ARG A 355 21.75 2.46 -18.01
C ARG A 355 20.32 2.58 -17.49
N PRO A 356 19.48 1.55 -17.60
CA PRO A 356 18.18 1.54 -16.94
C PRO A 356 18.39 1.61 -15.42
N ARG A 357 17.60 2.43 -14.73
CA ARG A 357 17.64 2.52 -13.25
C ARG A 357 17.18 1.20 -12.62
N CYS A 358 16.22 0.53 -13.26
CA CYS A 358 15.71 -0.78 -12.92
C CYS A 358 15.58 -1.61 -14.19
N GLU A 359 15.85 -2.90 -14.12
CA GLU A 359 15.54 -3.83 -15.20
C GLU A 359 14.09 -4.30 -15.13
N ARG A 360 13.58 -4.53 -13.91
CA ARG A 360 12.22 -5.03 -13.67
C ARG A 360 11.53 -4.27 -12.54
N CYS A 361 10.28 -3.90 -12.76
CA CYS A 361 9.44 -3.23 -11.78
C CYS A 361 8.14 -4.02 -11.57
N ALA A 362 7.72 -4.21 -10.32
CA ALA A 362 6.43 -4.79 -9.99
C ALA A 362 5.50 -3.72 -9.42
N ILE A 363 4.28 -3.64 -9.96
CA ILE A 363 3.19 -2.84 -9.40
C ILE A 363 2.25 -3.79 -8.67
N VAL A 364 2.01 -3.53 -7.39
CA VAL A 364 1.13 -4.31 -6.50
C VAL A 364 -0.03 -3.43 -6.06
N ASP A 365 -1.23 -3.77 -6.49
CA ASP A 365 -2.45 -3.04 -6.16
C ASP A 365 -3.23 -3.79 -5.08
N ILE A 366 -3.43 -3.15 -3.93
CA ILE A 366 -4.17 -3.66 -2.78
C ILE A 366 -5.38 -2.80 -2.41
N ASP A 367 -5.77 -1.89 -3.29
CA ASP A 367 -7.04 -1.16 -3.21
C ASP A 367 -8.23 -2.13 -3.27
N ALA A 368 -9.37 -1.75 -2.70
CA ALA A 368 -10.59 -2.55 -2.80
C ALA A 368 -11.08 -2.70 -4.25
N HIS A 369 -10.72 -1.75 -5.11
CA HIS A 369 -11.14 -1.68 -6.50
C HIS A 369 -10.01 -2.13 -7.44
N HIS A 370 -10.37 -2.83 -8.50
CA HIS A 370 -9.41 -3.23 -9.52
C HIS A 370 -8.74 -2.03 -10.20
N GLY A 371 -7.41 -2.00 -10.22
CA GLY A 371 -6.64 -0.95 -10.90
C GLY A 371 -6.65 -1.09 -12.42
N ASN A 372 -7.83 -0.98 -13.02
CA ASN A 372 -8.06 -1.20 -14.45
C ASN A 372 -7.27 -0.24 -15.36
N GLY A 373 -7.02 0.98 -14.91
CA GLY A 373 -6.16 1.93 -15.61
C GLY A 373 -4.71 1.50 -15.65
N THR A 374 -4.19 0.99 -14.54
CA THR A 374 -2.84 0.44 -14.45
C THR A 374 -2.70 -0.79 -15.34
N GLU A 375 -3.69 -1.70 -15.31
CA GLU A 375 -3.70 -2.88 -16.18
C GLU A 375 -3.68 -2.49 -17.67
N GLU A 376 -4.48 -1.51 -18.10
CA GLU A 376 -4.47 -1.04 -19.49
C GLU A 376 -3.09 -0.55 -19.91
N ILE A 377 -2.40 0.22 -19.06
CA ILE A 377 -1.07 0.75 -19.34
C ILE A 377 -0.05 -0.40 -19.43
N VAL A 378 -0.09 -1.34 -18.48
CA VAL A 378 0.81 -2.50 -18.44
C VAL A 378 0.65 -3.38 -19.68
N ARG A 379 -0.58 -3.67 -20.11
CA ARG A 379 -0.87 -4.43 -21.33
C ARG A 379 -0.32 -3.79 -22.61
N LYS A 380 -0.19 -2.47 -22.62
CA LYS A 380 0.35 -1.72 -23.75
C LYS A 380 1.85 -1.42 -23.63
N CYS A 381 2.48 -1.84 -22.54
CA CYS A 381 3.93 -1.75 -22.43
C CYS A 381 4.60 -2.67 -23.45
N HIS A 382 5.53 -2.12 -24.24
CA HIS A 382 6.23 -2.86 -25.31
C HIS A 382 7.10 -4.00 -24.79
N ASP A 383 7.55 -3.91 -23.54
CA ASP A 383 8.39 -4.93 -22.90
C ASP A 383 7.69 -5.47 -21.64
N SER A 384 6.77 -6.42 -21.87
CA SER A 384 6.02 -7.07 -20.78
C SER A 384 6.94 -7.86 -19.83
N GLY A 385 8.15 -8.23 -20.25
CA GLY A 385 9.13 -8.93 -19.41
C GLY A 385 9.68 -8.06 -18.28
N ARG A 386 9.58 -6.74 -18.37
CA ARG A 386 10.12 -5.78 -17.40
C ARG A 386 9.10 -5.25 -16.40
N LEU A 387 7.81 -5.51 -16.61
CA LEU A 387 6.74 -4.97 -15.77
C LEU A 387 5.75 -6.06 -15.36
N LEU A 388 5.52 -6.18 -14.05
CA LEU A 388 4.50 -7.05 -13.46
C LEU A 388 3.40 -6.19 -12.86
N PHE A 389 2.15 -6.52 -13.10
CA PHE A 389 1.00 -5.97 -12.38
C PHE A 389 0.26 -7.08 -11.63
N PHE A 390 0.05 -6.85 -10.34
CA PHE A 390 -0.75 -7.70 -9.48
C PHE A 390 -1.85 -6.86 -8.84
N SER A 391 -3.10 -7.32 -8.90
CA SER A 391 -4.22 -6.69 -8.23
C SER A 391 -5.05 -7.69 -7.44
N VAL A 392 -5.32 -7.38 -6.17
CA VAL A 392 -6.25 -8.11 -5.32
C VAL A 392 -7.41 -7.19 -4.96
N HIS A 393 -8.61 -7.51 -5.42
CA HIS A 393 -9.74 -6.58 -5.39
C HIS A 393 -11.08 -7.28 -5.20
N LEU A 394 -12.08 -6.53 -4.77
CA LEU A 394 -13.46 -6.99 -4.76
C LEU A 394 -13.98 -7.18 -6.18
N TYR A 395 -14.64 -8.30 -6.38
CA TYR A 395 -15.28 -8.61 -7.66
C TYR A 395 -16.66 -9.20 -7.43
N ASP A 396 -17.67 -8.50 -7.90
CA ASP A 396 -19.06 -8.97 -7.88
C ASP A 396 -19.70 -8.75 -9.25
N CYS A 397 -19.95 -9.85 -9.93
CA CYS A 397 -20.71 -9.88 -11.17
C CYS A 397 -22.10 -10.42 -10.90
N ASP A 398 -23.07 -9.53 -10.72
CA ASP A 398 -24.48 -9.97 -10.78
C ASP A 398 -24.82 -10.45 -12.19
N LYS A 399 -25.25 -11.71 -12.30
CA LYS A 399 -25.89 -12.15 -13.54
C LYS A 399 -27.15 -11.32 -13.76
N PRO A 400 -27.40 -10.81 -14.98
CA PRO A 400 -28.62 -10.07 -15.24
C PRO A 400 -29.85 -10.96 -14.93
N LYS A 401 -30.56 -10.65 -13.87
CA LYS A 401 -31.91 -11.14 -13.67
C LYS A 401 -32.75 -10.51 -14.80
N LYS A 402 -33.62 -11.27 -15.41
CA LYS A 402 -34.46 -10.89 -16.59
C LYS A 402 -35.44 -9.73 -16.36
N THR A 403 -35.25 -8.90 -15.39
CA THR A 403 -36.10 -7.77 -15.01
C THR A 403 -35.26 -6.49 -14.93
N ASN A 404 -35.87 -5.38 -15.32
CA ASN A 404 -35.35 -4.02 -15.43
C ASN A 404 -34.62 -3.44 -14.18
N GLU A 405 -34.06 -4.27 -13.32
CA GLU A 405 -33.23 -3.86 -12.19
C GLU A 405 -31.81 -3.60 -12.68
N PHE A 406 -31.32 -2.42 -12.39
CA PHE A 406 -29.94 -2.03 -12.65
C PHE A 406 -28.96 -3.08 -12.13
N ASN A 407 -28.16 -3.68 -13.02
CA ASN A 407 -27.07 -4.58 -12.65
C ASN A 407 -25.94 -3.77 -12.00
N TYR A 408 -25.96 -3.71 -10.70
CA TYR A 408 -24.85 -3.09 -9.95
C TYR A 408 -23.69 -4.07 -9.91
N LYS A 409 -22.75 -3.93 -10.83
CA LYS A 409 -21.40 -4.48 -10.65
C LYS A 409 -20.69 -3.67 -9.56
N PHE A 410 -19.86 -4.33 -8.74
CA PHE A 410 -18.92 -3.59 -7.92
C PHE A 410 -17.93 -2.89 -8.85
N TYR A 411 -17.68 -1.59 -8.62
CA TYR A 411 -16.82 -0.79 -9.50
C TYR A 411 -15.38 -1.32 -9.50
N PRO A 412 -14.66 -1.33 -10.62
CA PRO A 412 -15.12 -1.06 -12.00
C PRO A 412 -15.73 -2.28 -12.70
N GLY A 413 -15.74 -3.45 -12.05
CA GLY A 413 -16.31 -4.70 -12.58
C GLY A 413 -15.43 -5.41 -13.61
N THR A 414 -14.11 -5.14 -13.55
CA THR A 414 -13.06 -5.75 -14.37
C THR A 414 -12.08 -6.53 -13.51
N GLY A 415 -11.06 -7.19 -14.09
CA GLY A 415 -10.04 -7.93 -13.35
C GLY A 415 -10.48 -9.34 -12.95
N ALA A 416 -11.33 -10.00 -13.74
CA ALA A 416 -11.78 -11.37 -13.44
C ALA A 416 -10.69 -12.44 -13.66
N ASP A 417 -9.82 -12.22 -14.64
CA ASP A 417 -8.87 -13.20 -15.13
C ASP A 417 -7.44 -12.64 -15.21
N ASP A 418 -6.47 -13.55 -15.12
CA ASP A 418 -5.06 -13.24 -15.36
C ASP A 418 -4.80 -12.98 -16.86
N ASP A 419 -3.80 -12.14 -17.14
CA ASP A 419 -3.25 -11.98 -18.48
C ASP A 419 -1.75 -12.32 -18.46
N VAL A 420 -1.47 -13.62 -18.53
CA VAL A 420 -0.10 -14.17 -18.41
C VAL A 420 0.87 -13.58 -19.46
N PRO A 421 0.48 -13.41 -20.75
CA PRO A 421 1.36 -12.80 -21.74
C PRO A 421 1.86 -11.39 -21.38
N HIS A 422 1.10 -10.65 -20.59
CA HIS A 422 1.44 -9.29 -20.18
C HIS A 422 1.89 -9.19 -18.71
N ASN A 423 2.16 -10.32 -18.03
CA ASN A 423 2.48 -10.36 -16.60
C ASN A 423 1.45 -9.67 -15.72
N VAL A 424 0.16 -9.85 -16.03
CA VAL A 424 -0.96 -9.35 -15.23
C VAL A 424 -1.54 -10.50 -14.42
N ILE A 425 -1.61 -10.32 -13.11
CA ILE A 425 -2.20 -11.27 -12.17
C ILE A 425 -3.34 -10.59 -11.43
N ASN A 426 -4.56 -11.03 -11.74
CA ASN A 426 -5.77 -10.57 -11.08
C ASN A 426 -6.27 -11.60 -10.07
N VAL A 427 -6.54 -11.14 -8.86
CA VAL A 427 -7.11 -11.99 -7.80
C VAL A 427 -8.43 -11.40 -7.32
N PRO A 428 -9.52 -11.68 -8.06
CA PRO A 428 -10.84 -11.24 -7.66
C PRO A 428 -11.30 -11.97 -6.40
N ILE A 429 -11.84 -11.23 -5.42
CA ILE A 429 -12.38 -11.78 -4.17
C ILE A 429 -13.86 -11.46 -4.09
N ALA A 430 -14.67 -12.49 -3.80
CA ALA A 430 -16.08 -12.32 -3.57
C ALA A 430 -16.33 -11.50 -2.29
N PRO A 431 -17.23 -10.49 -2.32
CA PRO A 431 -17.55 -9.69 -1.15
C PRO A 431 -18.31 -10.49 -0.07
N LEU A 432 -18.25 -10.02 1.17
CA LEU A 432 -18.94 -10.67 2.31
C LEU A 432 -20.45 -10.78 2.11
N TRP A 433 -21.10 -9.89 1.35
CA TRP A 433 -22.53 -10.05 1.03
C TRP A 433 -22.84 -11.27 0.16
N ARG A 434 -21.81 -11.95 -0.41
CA ARG A 434 -21.91 -13.21 -1.16
C ARG A 434 -21.51 -14.44 -0.34
N GLU A 435 -21.24 -14.31 0.95
CA GLU A 435 -20.74 -15.41 1.79
C GLU A 435 -21.60 -16.67 1.69
N LYS A 436 -22.92 -16.53 1.70
CA LYS A 436 -23.85 -17.68 1.62
C LYS A 436 -23.73 -18.43 0.30
N GLU A 437 -23.57 -17.72 -0.81
CA GLU A 437 -23.39 -18.29 -2.15
C GLU A 437 -22.03 -18.97 -2.28
N VAL A 438 -20.99 -18.35 -1.75
CA VAL A 438 -19.61 -18.88 -1.71
C VAL A 438 -19.57 -20.19 -0.89
N ILE A 439 -20.16 -20.21 0.29
CA ILE A 439 -20.23 -21.43 1.11
C ILE A 439 -20.97 -22.55 0.35
N LYS A 440 -22.07 -22.25 -0.33
CA LYS A 440 -22.78 -23.23 -1.14
C LYS A 440 -21.89 -23.76 -2.28
N SER A 441 -21.12 -22.90 -2.96
CA SER A 441 -20.25 -23.31 -4.06
C SER A 441 -19.14 -24.26 -3.62
N ILE A 442 -18.57 -24.03 -2.43
CA ILE A 442 -17.51 -24.86 -1.85
C ILE A 442 -18.07 -26.19 -1.31
N CYS A 443 -19.28 -26.18 -0.76
CA CYS A 443 -19.90 -27.35 -0.11
C CYS A 443 -20.73 -28.23 -1.06
N THR A 444 -20.96 -27.82 -2.32
CA THR A 444 -21.70 -28.63 -3.29
C THR A 444 -20.77 -29.74 -3.80
N PRO A 445 -21.03 -31.03 -3.57
CA PRO A 445 -20.19 -32.10 -4.10
C PRO A 445 -20.22 -32.07 -5.64
N THR A 446 -19.06 -31.97 -6.26
CA THR A 446 -18.94 -32.40 -7.64
C THR A 446 -19.30 -33.90 -7.68
N ASN A 447 -20.39 -34.26 -8.35
CA ASN A 447 -20.89 -35.62 -8.46
C ASN A 447 -19.77 -36.59 -8.89
N GLY A 448 -19.16 -37.27 -7.93
CA GLY A 448 -18.18 -38.33 -8.09
C GLY A 448 -18.03 -39.05 -6.76
N ASN A 449 -18.84 -40.08 -6.56
CA ASN A 449 -18.76 -41.14 -5.53
C ASN A 449 -17.84 -40.88 -4.33
N GLY A 450 -18.37 -40.29 -3.25
CA GLY A 450 -17.64 -40.11 -1.99
C GLY A 450 -18.51 -39.57 -0.86
N SER A 451 -19.54 -40.32 -0.43
CA SER A 451 -20.58 -39.84 0.47
C SER A 451 -20.25 -39.76 1.97
N ALA A 452 -19.06 -40.14 2.41
CA ALA A 452 -18.74 -40.22 3.86
C ALA A 452 -17.89 -39.07 4.43
N ALA A 453 -17.18 -38.31 3.58
CA ALA A 453 -16.30 -37.23 4.04
C ALA A 453 -17.02 -35.89 4.19
N THR A 454 -18.10 -35.69 3.44
CA THR A 454 -18.82 -34.41 3.34
C THR A 454 -19.72 -34.16 4.54
N GLU A 455 -20.32 -35.18 5.13
CA GLU A 455 -21.14 -35.05 6.34
C GLU A 455 -20.31 -34.67 7.57
N ARG A 456 -19.07 -35.16 7.68
CA ARG A 456 -18.17 -34.82 8.80
C ARG A 456 -17.68 -33.37 8.71
N ALA A 457 -17.50 -32.81 7.52
CA ALA A 457 -17.12 -31.41 7.31
C ALA A 457 -18.28 -30.45 7.62
N GLN A 458 -19.51 -30.80 7.21
CA GLN A 458 -20.71 -30.00 7.51
C GLN A 458 -21.06 -29.98 9.00
N THR A 459 -20.89 -31.10 9.71
CA THR A 459 -21.12 -31.18 11.16
C THR A 459 -20.07 -30.38 11.93
N ARG A 460 -18.81 -30.35 11.47
CA ARG A 460 -17.74 -29.54 12.08
C ARG A 460 -17.90 -28.04 11.88
N LEU A 461 -18.44 -27.60 10.74
CA LEU A 461 -18.74 -26.19 10.48
C LEU A 461 -19.95 -25.70 11.30
N LYS A 462 -21.01 -26.52 11.44
CA LYS A 462 -22.16 -26.18 12.28
C LYS A 462 -21.81 -26.11 13.76
N THR A 463 -21.03 -27.03 14.29
CA THR A 463 -20.58 -27.01 15.70
C THR A 463 -19.65 -25.83 16.03
N LYS A 464 -18.92 -25.27 15.05
CA LYS A 464 -18.12 -24.05 15.26
C LYS A 464 -18.92 -22.76 15.17
N ALA A 465 -20.04 -22.73 14.48
CA ALA A 465 -20.92 -21.56 14.40
C ALA A 465 -21.74 -21.39 15.70
N ASP A 466 -22.20 -22.48 16.28
CA ASP A 466 -23.04 -22.45 17.51
C ASP A 466 -22.24 -22.24 18.82
N SER A 467 -20.89 -22.42 18.80
CA SER A 467 -20.05 -22.27 20.01
C SER A 467 -19.48 -20.85 20.19
N ARG A 468 -19.81 -19.87 19.33
CA ARG A 468 -19.30 -18.49 19.42
C ARG A 468 -20.15 -17.51 20.25
N VAL A 469 -21.15 -17.97 20.99
CA VAL A 469 -22.04 -17.12 21.79
C VAL A 469 -21.79 -17.23 23.28
N SER A 470 -20.73 -17.84 23.79
CA SER A 470 -20.43 -17.75 25.22
C SER A 470 -18.94 -17.93 25.51
N SER A 471 -18.41 -16.91 26.18
CA SER A 471 -17.16 -16.81 26.95
C SER A 471 -15.93 -16.25 26.23
N SER A 472 -15.70 -14.98 26.55
CA SER A 472 -14.41 -14.30 26.56
C SER A 472 -13.60 -14.83 27.75
N THR A 473 -12.66 -15.71 27.54
CA THR A 473 -11.42 -15.93 28.31
C THR A 473 -10.73 -17.19 27.76
N ASP A 474 -9.42 -17.11 27.62
CA ASP A 474 -8.50 -18.18 27.22
C ASP A 474 -8.19 -18.30 25.71
N LEU A 475 -7.37 -17.35 25.26
CA LEU A 475 -6.57 -17.43 24.03
C LEU A 475 -5.08 -17.50 24.39
N LYS A 476 -4.65 -18.62 24.96
CA LYS A 476 -3.23 -19.03 24.94
C LYS A 476 -3.15 -20.52 24.70
N SER A 477 -2.35 -20.88 23.69
CA SER A 477 -1.97 -22.24 23.27
C SER A 477 -2.96 -22.99 22.35
N MET A 478 -2.98 -22.66 21.07
CA MET A 478 -3.27 -23.60 19.97
C MET A 478 -2.89 -22.97 18.61
N SER A 479 -1.64 -22.61 18.44
CA SER A 479 -1.09 -22.18 17.15
C SER A 479 -0.07 -23.23 16.71
N GLY A 480 -0.40 -24.09 15.84
CA GLY A 480 0.66 -24.90 15.22
C GLY A 480 0.21 -25.97 14.24
N ASN A 481 -0.87 -26.69 14.54
CA ASN A 481 -1.13 -27.93 13.79
C ASN A 481 -2.39 -27.96 12.93
N ASN A 482 -3.26 -26.94 13.01
CA ASN A 482 -4.51 -26.93 12.21
C ASN A 482 -4.42 -26.14 10.90
N GLU A 483 -3.47 -25.23 10.76
CA GLU A 483 -3.31 -24.44 9.51
C GLU A 483 -2.64 -25.27 8.40
N GLN A 484 -1.72 -26.14 8.75
CA GLN A 484 -1.04 -27.01 7.78
C GLN A 484 -1.99 -28.06 7.18
N GLN A 485 -2.87 -28.64 7.99
CA GLN A 485 -3.83 -29.63 7.49
C GLN A 485 -4.89 -29.06 6.56
N ILE A 486 -5.33 -27.82 6.79
CA ILE A 486 -6.28 -27.12 5.89
C ILE A 486 -5.58 -26.65 4.61
N GLY A 487 -4.29 -26.32 4.70
CA GLY A 487 -3.44 -25.97 3.55
C GLY A 487 -3.24 -27.16 2.60
N ASP A 488 -2.98 -28.32 3.15
CA ASP A 488 -2.70 -29.54 2.38
C ASP A 488 -3.96 -30.11 1.71
N GLU A 489 -5.14 -30.03 2.34
CA GLU A 489 -6.40 -30.44 1.72
C GLU A 489 -6.83 -29.50 0.58
N LEU A 490 -6.51 -28.21 0.66
CA LEU A 490 -6.77 -27.25 -0.42
C LEU A 490 -5.73 -27.35 -1.56
N GLN A 491 -4.46 -27.62 -1.27
CA GLN A 491 -3.44 -27.86 -2.30
C GLN A 491 -3.78 -29.10 -3.15
N ASN A 492 -4.31 -30.15 -2.55
CA ASN A 492 -4.74 -31.34 -3.28
C ASN A 492 -5.98 -31.11 -4.15
N ALA A 493 -6.85 -30.17 -3.79
CA ALA A 493 -7.98 -29.77 -4.62
C ALA A 493 -7.56 -28.95 -5.86
N PHE A 494 -6.45 -28.22 -5.78
CA PHE A 494 -5.92 -27.41 -6.90
C PHE A 494 -4.95 -28.18 -7.82
N ALA A 495 -4.42 -29.32 -7.40
CA ALA A 495 -3.49 -30.14 -8.19
C ALA A 495 -4.18 -31.05 -9.22
N ALA A 496 -5.50 -31.13 -9.24
CA ALA A 496 -6.24 -31.91 -10.23
C ALA A 496 -6.22 -31.24 -11.60
N LYS A 497 -5.52 -31.82 -12.56
CA LYS A 497 -5.52 -31.39 -13.97
C LYS A 497 -6.97 -31.32 -14.52
N PRO A 498 -7.34 -30.30 -15.28
CA PRO A 498 -8.67 -30.22 -15.87
C PRO A 498 -8.84 -31.32 -16.92
N LYS A 499 -9.67 -32.30 -16.64
CA LYS A 499 -10.22 -33.19 -17.65
C LYS A 499 -11.41 -32.51 -18.31
N SER A 500 -11.34 -32.41 -19.62
CA SER A 500 -12.37 -31.90 -20.53
C SER A 500 -13.74 -32.53 -20.31
N GLN A 501 -14.77 -31.68 -20.42
CA GLN A 501 -16.22 -31.95 -20.45
C GLN A 501 -16.89 -32.14 -19.08
N LEU A 502 -17.40 -31.01 -18.56
CA LEU A 502 -18.37 -30.93 -17.46
C LEU A 502 -19.80 -31.05 -18.00
N PRO A 503 -20.70 -31.73 -17.28
CA PRO A 503 -22.11 -31.80 -17.66
C PRO A 503 -22.81 -30.44 -17.48
N THR A 504 -23.67 -30.12 -18.43
CA THR A 504 -24.30 -28.80 -18.66
C THR A 504 -25.45 -28.42 -17.72
N SER A 505 -25.54 -28.93 -16.49
CA SER A 505 -26.67 -28.66 -15.58
C SER A 505 -26.35 -28.31 -14.12
N SER A 506 -25.09 -28.10 -13.73
CA SER A 506 -24.76 -27.60 -12.39
C SER A 506 -24.71 -26.06 -12.38
N PRO A 507 -25.14 -25.39 -11.29
CA PRO A 507 -24.98 -23.94 -11.22
C PRO A 507 -23.50 -23.59 -11.30
N HIS A 508 -23.09 -22.95 -12.39
CA HIS A 508 -21.73 -22.45 -12.56
C HIS A 508 -21.52 -21.28 -11.60
N TYR A 509 -20.80 -21.52 -10.52
CA TYR A 509 -20.29 -20.45 -9.66
C TYR A 509 -19.05 -19.81 -10.31
N PRO A 510 -18.92 -18.49 -10.25
CA PRO A 510 -17.74 -17.79 -10.76
C PRO A 510 -16.45 -18.28 -10.08
N PRO A 511 -15.33 -18.40 -10.81
CA PRO A 511 -14.05 -18.91 -10.25
C PRO A 511 -13.56 -18.18 -9.00
N HIS A 512 -13.84 -16.87 -8.87
CA HIS A 512 -13.43 -16.09 -7.68
C HIS A 512 -14.12 -16.52 -6.39
N TYR A 513 -15.25 -17.23 -6.46
CA TYR A 513 -15.88 -17.80 -5.26
C TYR A 513 -15.00 -18.86 -4.59
N LEU A 514 -14.08 -19.49 -5.33
CA LEU A 514 -13.14 -20.48 -4.78
C LEU A 514 -12.13 -19.87 -3.82
N MET A 515 -11.82 -18.58 -3.93
CA MET A 515 -10.92 -17.88 -3.02
C MET A 515 -11.52 -17.67 -1.63
N GLY A 516 -12.85 -17.72 -1.51
CA GLY A 516 -13.60 -17.41 -0.30
C GLY A 516 -13.97 -15.92 -0.22
N VAL A 517 -14.24 -15.43 0.98
CA VAL A 517 -14.68 -14.05 1.23
C VAL A 517 -13.84 -13.38 2.33
N GLY A 518 -13.80 -12.04 2.33
CA GLY A 518 -13.26 -11.23 3.43
C GLY A 518 -11.77 -11.40 3.67
N ARG A 519 -11.33 -11.10 4.91
CA ARG A 519 -9.92 -11.05 5.34
C ARG A 519 -9.12 -12.31 5.04
N LEU A 520 -9.71 -13.50 5.24
CA LEU A 520 -9.00 -14.76 5.00
C LEU A 520 -8.72 -14.98 3.51
N ALA A 521 -9.68 -14.68 2.65
CA ALA A 521 -9.48 -14.75 1.21
C ALA A 521 -8.41 -13.77 0.75
N TYR A 522 -8.43 -12.54 1.26
CA TYR A 522 -7.40 -11.53 1.01
C TYR A 522 -6.00 -12.02 1.41
N ARG A 523 -5.84 -12.51 2.64
CA ARG A 523 -4.52 -13.02 3.11
C ARG A 523 -4.03 -14.20 2.29
N ARG A 524 -4.94 -15.12 1.88
CA ARG A 524 -4.60 -16.22 0.96
C ARG A 524 -4.13 -15.70 -0.41
N ALA A 525 -4.80 -14.70 -0.96
CA ALA A 525 -4.39 -14.07 -2.22
C ALA A 525 -2.96 -13.52 -2.14
N ILE A 526 -2.66 -12.77 -1.08
CA ILE A 526 -1.30 -12.26 -0.84
C ILE A 526 -0.31 -13.43 -0.71
N GLN A 527 -0.57 -14.38 0.19
CA GLN A 527 0.38 -15.43 0.56
C GLN A 527 0.65 -16.41 -0.59
N HIS A 528 -0.40 -16.82 -1.34
CA HIS A 528 -0.29 -17.91 -2.32
C HIS A 528 -0.20 -17.43 -3.76
N ARG A 529 -0.53 -16.16 -4.04
CA ARG A 529 -0.46 -15.61 -5.40
C ARG A 529 0.59 -14.50 -5.51
N LEU A 530 0.54 -13.47 -4.66
CA LEU A 530 1.43 -12.33 -4.75
C LEU A 530 2.87 -12.68 -4.40
N LEU A 531 3.12 -13.22 -3.20
CA LEU A 531 4.50 -13.41 -2.74
C LEU A 531 5.29 -14.38 -3.61
N PRO A 532 4.73 -15.52 -4.09
CA PRO A 532 5.41 -16.39 -5.05
C PRO A 532 5.66 -15.69 -6.39
N ALA A 533 4.71 -14.90 -6.90
CA ALA A 533 4.85 -14.17 -8.15
C ALA A 533 5.97 -13.13 -8.08
N LEU A 534 6.03 -12.33 -7.01
CA LEU A 534 7.12 -11.37 -6.78
C LEU A 534 8.49 -12.06 -6.73
N ARG A 535 8.60 -13.20 -6.03
CA ARG A 535 9.86 -13.96 -5.97
C ARG A 535 10.27 -14.53 -7.32
N ALA A 536 9.32 -15.04 -8.11
CA ALA A 536 9.58 -15.56 -9.45
C ALA A 536 9.96 -14.45 -10.43
N PHE A 537 9.28 -13.32 -10.38
CA PHE A 537 9.55 -12.16 -11.22
C PHE A 537 10.87 -11.48 -10.85
N ASN A 538 11.23 -11.49 -9.56
CA ASN A 538 12.45 -10.91 -8.99
C ASN A 538 12.66 -9.44 -9.42
N PRO A 539 11.77 -8.52 -9.02
CA PRO A 539 11.85 -7.11 -9.40
C PRO A 539 13.02 -6.38 -8.74
N ASP A 540 13.49 -5.28 -9.34
CA ASP A 540 14.44 -4.35 -8.76
C ASP A 540 13.77 -3.25 -7.91
N LEU A 541 12.46 -3.07 -8.10
CA LEU A 541 11.61 -2.12 -7.38
C LEU A 541 10.18 -2.66 -7.31
N ILE A 542 9.54 -2.49 -6.14
CA ILE A 542 8.11 -2.74 -5.96
C ILE A 542 7.42 -1.39 -5.73
N ILE A 543 6.38 -1.10 -6.51
CA ILE A 543 5.50 0.06 -6.33
C ILE A 543 4.12 -0.46 -5.92
N MET A 544 3.56 0.11 -4.86
CA MET A 544 2.25 -0.30 -4.35
C MET A 544 1.21 0.77 -4.61
N SER A 545 0.10 0.41 -5.25
CA SER A 545 -1.17 1.14 -5.16
C SER A 545 -1.84 0.72 -3.86
N THR A 546 -1.90 1.65 -2.90
CA THR A 546 -2.32 1.34 -1.54
C THR A 546 -3.59 2.13 -1.19
N GLY A 547 -4.75 1.51 -1.47
CA GLY A 547 -6.03 1.96 -0.99
C GLY A 547 -6.35 1.38 0.39
N PHE A 548 -7.00 2.17 1.21
CA PHE A 548 -7.49 1.75 2.53
C PHE A 548 -9.01 1.59 2.56
N ASP A 549 -9.64 1.60 1.41
CA ASP A 549 -11.09 1.46 1.23
C ASP A 549 -11.60 0.02 1.39
N ALA A 550 -10.72 -0.98 1.36
CA ALA A 550 -11.05 -2.36 1.77
C ALA A 550 -11.24 -2.50 3.29
N ALA A 551 -11.00 -1.44 4.07
CA ALA A 551 -11.12 -1.46 5.52
C ALA A 551 -12.57 -1.60 5.99
N ARG A 552 -12.76 -2.26 7.14
CA ARG A 552 -14.08 -2.48 7.72
C ARG A 552 -14.84 -1.16 7.91
N GLY A 553 -16.02 -1.06 7.30
CA GLY A 553 -16.91 0.09 7.40
C GLY A 553 -16.51 1.28 6.55
N ASP A 554 -15.43 1.24 5.78
CA ASP A 554 -15.14 2.26 4.78
C ASP A 554 -16.22 2.27 3.70
N VAL A 555 -16.62 3.45 3.25
CA VAL A 555 -17.68 3.58 2.25
C VAL A 555 -17.30 2.97 0.91
N GLY A 556 -16.00 2.94 0.56
CA GLY A 556 -15.47 2.28 -0.63
C GLY A 556 -15.57 0.75 -0.58
N ASN A 557 -15.63 0.16 0.63
CA ASN A 557 -15.77 -1.28 0.86
C ASN A 557 -17.22 -1.78 0.78
N ALA A 558 -18.19 -0.89 0.59
CA ALA A 558 -19.62 -1.21 0.68
C ALA A 558 -20.31 -1.10 -0.67
N ARG A 559 -21.41 -1.83 -0.83
CA ARG A 559 -22.23 -1.74 -2.02
C ARG A 559 -23.36 -0.71 -1.88
N HIS A 560 -24.22 -0.89 -0.92
CA HIS A 560 -25.36 -0.01 -0.60
C HIS A 560 -25.92 -0.30 0.79
N TYR A 561 -26.61 0.68 1.38
CA TYR A 561 -27.43 0.44 2.54
C TYR A 561 -28.65 -0.41 2.15
N VAL A 562 -28.76 -1.61 2.73
CA VAL A 562 -29.94 -2.45 2.63
C VAL A 562 -30.60 -2.49 4.00
N ASN A 563 -31.80 -1.95 4.13
CA ASN A 563 -32.54 -1.90 5.41
C ASN A 563 -31.76 -1.24 6.55
N GLY A 564 -31.02 -0.17 6.28
CA GLY A 564 -30.22 0.53 7.28
C GLY A 564 -28.90 -0.14 7.66
N THR A 565 -28.55 -1.26 7.02
CA THR A 565 -27.28 -1.96 7.24
C THR A 565 -26.40 -1.84 6.01
N GLN A 566 -25.15 -1.43 6.20
CA GLN A 566 -24.16 -1.37 5.16
C GLN A 566 -23.71 -2.80 4.77
N ALA A 567 -23.75 -3.12 3.48
CA ALA A 567 -23.23 -4.40 2.99
C ALA A 567 -21.69 -4.33 2.94
N MET A 568 -21.03 -5.26 3.64
CA MET A 568 -19.57 -5.29 3.82
C MET A 568 -18.88 -6.04 2.68
N GLY A 569 -17.73 -5.52 2.23
CA GLY A 569 -16.93 -6.12 1.16
C GLY A 569 -15.83 -7.05 1.66
N LEU A 570 -14.59 -6.56 1.78
CA LEU A 570 -13.44 -7.33 2.32
C LEU A 570 -13.34 -7.26 3.83
N ASP A 571 -13.69 -6.15 4.42
CA ASP A 571 -13.74 -5.93 5.86
C ASP A 571 -12.38 -6.07 6.57
N LEU A 572 -11.33 -5.51 5.96
CA LEU A 572 -9.98 -5.54 6.50
C LEU A 572 -9.86 -4.70 7.78
N GLU A 573 -8.96 -5.15 8.66
CA GLU A 573 -8.56 -4.43 9.87
C GLU A 573 -7.19 -3.75 9.67
N PRO A 574 -6.80 -2.76 10.48
CA PRO A 574 -5.50 -2.11 10.40
C PRO A 574 -4.32 -3.09 10.38
N GLU A 575 -4.40 -4.18 11.15
CA GLU A 575 -3.38 -5.23 11.21
C GLU A 575 -3.20 -5.97 9.88
N ASP A 576 -4.23 -6.04 9.04
CA ASP A 576 -4.12 -6.66 7.72
C ASP A 576 -3.23 -5.84 6.79
N TYR A 577 -3.31 -4.51 6.88
CA TYR A 577 -2.43 -3.60 6.14
C TYR A 577 -0.99 -3.67 6.65
N ALA A 578 -0.78 -3.70 7.97
CA ALA A 578 0.55 -3.90 8.54
C ALA A 578 1.15 -5.24 8.11
N TRP A 579 0.37 -6.32 8.20
CA TRP A 579 0.78 -7.66 7.80
C TRP A 579 1.14 -7.72 6.30
N THR A 580 0.31 -7.15 5.43
CA THR A 580 0.56 -7.11 3.97
C THR A 580 1.85 -6.37 3.65
N SER A 581 2.05 -5.19 4.25
CA SER A 581 3.25 -4.38 4.06
C SER A 581 4.51 -5.13 4.51
N ARG A 582 4.45 -5.79 5.68
CA ARG A 582 5.55 -6.63 6.18
C ARG A 582 5.89 -7.74 5.19
N LYS A 583 4.89 -8.48 4.72
CA LYS A 583 5.11 -9.60 3.78
C LYS A 583 5.69 -9.16 2.45
N ILE A 584 5.26 -8.03 1.92
CA ILE A 584 5.84 -7.44 0.71
C ILE A 584 7.27 -6.98 0.98
N CYS A 585 7.55 -6.30 2.11
CA CYS A 585 8.89 -5.86 2.47
C CYS A 585 9.85 -7.04 2.69
N GLU A 586 9.41 -8.15 3.31
CA GLU A 586 10.20 -9.38 3.45
C GLU A 586 10.67 -9.91 2.08
N VAL A 587 9.78 -9.91 1.08
CA VAL A 587 10.14 -10.32 -0.29
C VAL A 587 11.00 -9.26 -0.98
N ALA A 588 10.68 -7.98 -0.80
CA ALA A 588 11.47 -6.88 -1.35
C ALA A 588 12.93 -6.90 -0.84
N ASP A 589 13.13 -7.26 0.42
CA ASP A 589 14.48 -7.41 0.99
C ASP A 589 15.29 -8.49 0.27
N ILE A 590 14.63 -9.55 -0.19
CA ILE A 590 15.27 -10.64 -0.94
C ILE A 590 15.53 -10.22 -2.40
N CYS A 591 14.55 -9.61 -3.06
CA CYS A 591 14.60 -9.32 -4.49
C CYS A 591 15.30 -7.99 -4.81
N CYS A 592 15.01 -6.94 -4.05
CA CYS A 592 15.39 -5.57 -4.41
C CYS A 592 15.92 -4.74 -3.24
N ASN A 593 16.59 -5.36 -2.28
CA ASN A 593 17.20 -4.65 -1.13
C ASN A 593 16.18 -3.77 -0.36
N GLY A 594 14.94 -4.20 -0.27
CA GLY A 594 13.86 -3.52 0.44
C GLY A 594 13.28 -2.29 -0.27
N ARG A 595 13.50 -2.14 -1.56
CA ARG A 595 12.98 -1.00 -2.34
C ARG A 595 11.49 -1.13 -2.58
N VAL A 596 10.71 -0.39 -1.80
CA VAL A 596 9.23 -0.34 -1.90
C VAL A 596 8.79 1.10 -1.92
N VAL A 597 8.00 1.48 -2.91
CA VAL A 597 7.33 2.79 -2.98
C VAL A 597 5.83 2.56 -2.88
N SER A 598 5.22 2.99 -1.79
CA SER A 598 3.77 2.92 -1.59
C SER A 598 3.13 4.25 -1.93
N VAL A 599 1.97 4.21 -2.59
CA VAL A 599 1.22 5.38 -3.06
C VAL A 599 -0.21 5.29 -2.59
N LEU A 600 -0.71 6.33 -1.94
CA LEU A 600 -2.10 6.41 -1.49
C LEU A 600 -3.05 6.42 -2.68
N GLU A 601 -4.04 5.53 -2.66
CA GLU A 601 -5.16 5.48 -3.60
C GLU A 601 -6.49 5.72 -2.87
N GLY A 602 -7.37 4.73 -2.75
CA GLY A 602 -8.64 4.82 -2.05
C GLY A 602 -8.54 4.85 -0.53
N GLY A 603 -9.69 4.80 0.10
CA GLY A 603 -9.88 4.95 1.54
C GLY A 603 -10.46 6.33 1.88
N TYR A 604 -11.70 6.32 2.37
CA TYR A 604 -12.51 7.52 2.43
C TYR A 604 -13.07 7.78 3.83
N GLY A 605 -13.11 6.72 4.65
CA GLY A 605 -13.65 6.76 6.00
C GLY A 605 -15.04 6.12 6.12
N ARG A 606 -15.60 6.25 7.30
CA ARG A 606 -16.86 5.63 7.70
C ARG A 606 -17.98 6.64 7.77
N THR A 607 -19.19 6.17 7.50
CA THR A 607 -20.38 6.97 7.82
C THR A 607 -20.49 7.12 9.33
N PRO A 608 -20.59 8.35 9.87
CA PRO A 608 -20.78 8.55 11.29
C PRO A 608 -22.06 7.84 11.77
N PRO A 609 -22.09 7.33 13.01
CA PRO A 609 -23.32 6.76 13.57
C PRO A 609 -24.42 7.82 13.55
N SER A 610 -25.58 7.47 12.98
CA SER A 610 -26.73 8.39 12.93
C SER A 610 -27.10 8.79 14.37
N ILE A 611 -26.97 10.06 14.69
CA ILE A 611 -27.53 10.62 15.89
C ILE A 611 -29.06 10.61 15.66
N PRO A 612 -29.87 9.93 16.50
CA PRO A 612 -31.31 9.98 16.34
C PRO A 612 -31.75 11.47 16.39
N PRO A 613 -32.62 11.90 15.48
CA PRO A 613 -33.08 13.30 15.49
C PRO A 613 -33.69 13.62 16.85
N PRO A 614 -33.48 14.84 17.37
CA PRO A 614 -34.11 15.25 18.62
C PRO A 614 -35.63 15.07 18.52
N PRO A 615 -36.33 14.65 19.59
CA PRO A 615 -37.71 14.19 19.54
C PRO A 615 -38.76 15.25 19.18
N LEU A 616 -38.41 16.45 18.77
CA LEU A 616 -39.31 17.56 18.47
C LEU A 616 -38.76 18.53 17.39
N ALA A 617 -38.42 18.02 16.21
CA ALA A 617 -38.23 18.89 15.05
C ALA A 617 -39.23 18.50 13.95
N GLU A 618 -40.12 19.42 13.59
CA GLU A 618 -40.95 19.28 12.39
C GLU A 618 -40.06 19.16 11.16
N PRO A 619 -40.46 18.37 10.14
CA PRO A 619 -39.67 18.17 8.92
C PRO A 619 -39.64 19.46 8.11
N THR A 620 -38.65 20.31 8.34
CA THR A 620 -38.32 21.39 7.45
C THR A 620 -37.43 20.89 6.36
N SER A 621 -37.97 20.91 5.14
CA SER A 621 -37.33 20.81 3.82
C SER A 621 -36.14 19.85 3.67
N SER A 622 -36.29 18.96 2.77
CA SER A 622 -35.53 17.85 2.18
C SER A 622 -34.05 18.07 1.77
N GLU A 623 -33.25 18.71 2.56
CA GLU A 623 -31.79 18.56 2.52
C GLU A 623 -31.37 17.80 3.78
N GLU A 624 -31.28 16.47 3.68
CA GLU A 624 -30.53 15.68 4.66
C GLU A 624 -29.14 16.27 4.71
N VAL A 625 -28.81 16.95 5.81
CA VAL A 625 -27.45 17.44 6.10
C VAL A 625 -26.56 16.19 6.24
N ARG A 626 -25.97 15.74 5.14
CA ARG A 626 -25.01 14.65 5.16
C ARG A 626 -23.83 15.10 6.00
N GLN A 627 -23.53 14.34 7.04
CA GLN A 627 -22.35 14.59 7.86
C GLN A 627 -21.08 14.14 7.11
N PRO A 628 -19.95 14.84 7.28
CA PRO A 628 -18.68 14.42 6.70
C PRO A 628 -18.28 13.04 7.23
N LEU A 629 -17.59 12.25 6.40
CA LEU A 629 -17.12 10.90 6.77
C LEU A 629 -16.11 10.97 7.92
N GLU A 630 -16.22 10.04 8.85
CA GLU A 630 -15.26 9.85 9.95
C GLU A 630 -14.00 9.17 9.40
N LYS A 631 -12.82 9.81 9.58
CA LYS A 631 -11.55 9.39 8.99
C LYS A 631 -10.55 8.76 9.97
N GLY A 632 -10.90 8.65 11.25
CA GLY A 632 -9.97 8.11 12.26
C GLY A 632 -9.52 6.69 11.95
N PHE A 633 -10.44 5.81 11.56
CA PHE A 633 -10.10 4.43 11.22
C PHE A 633 -9.31 4.30 9.90
N PHE A 634 -9.61 5.13 8.93
CA PHE A 634 -8.83 5.25 7.69
C PHE A 634 -7.37 5.63 7.99
N SER A 635 -7.17 6.66 8.83
CA SER A 635 -5.82 7.07 9.25
C SER A 635 -5.12 6.01 10.06
N GLU A 636 -5.86 5.23 10.87
CA GLU A 636 -5.33 4.08 11.60
C GLU A 636 -4.78 3.01 10.66
N CYS A 637 -5.52 2.66 9.59
CA CYS A 637 -5.05 1.74 8.56
C CYS A 637 -3.76 2.25 7.89
N ALA A 638 -3.69 3.55 7.58
CA ALA A 638 -2.50 4.16 7.01
C ALA A 638 -1.29 4.10 7.97
N MET A 639 -1.50 4.32 9.28
CA MET A 639 -0.44 4.20 10.28
C MET A 639 0.05 2.76 10.44
N HIS A 640 -0.83 1.78 10.41
CA HIS A 640 -0.47 0.36 10.46
C HIS A 640 0.30 -0.07 9.20
N HIS A 641 -0.12 0.40 8.01
CA HIS A 641 0.64 0.23 6.78
C HIS A 641 2.05 0.82 6.90
N LEU A 642 2.16 2.07 7.32
CA LEU A 642 3.44 2.76 7.52
C LEU A 642 4.32 2.00 8.52
N LYS A 643 3.75 1.47 9.61
CA LYS A 643 4.48 0.66 10.57
C LYS A 643 5.08 -0.60 9.95
N GLY A 644 4.31 -1.26 9.06
CA GLY A 644 4.81 -2.40 8.29
C GLY A 644 5.95 -2.06 7.33
N LEU A 645 5.98 -0.84 6.79
CA LEU A 645 7.09 -0.34 5.97
C LEU A 645 8.33 0.01 6.82
N VAL A 646 8.12 0.67 7.96
CA VAL A 646 9.20 1.10 8.86
C VAL A 646 9.90 -0.10 9.46
N ASP A 647 9.14 -1.05 9.99
CA ASP A 647 9.67 -2.24 10.65
C ASP A 647 8.92 -3.51 10.22
N PRO A 648 9.33 -4.10 9.07
CA PRO A 648 8.68 -5.30 8.55
C PRO A 648 8.87 -6.54 9.42
N TYR A 649 9.78 -6.51 10.39
CA TYR A 649 10.11 -7.65 11.25
C TYR A 649 9.75 -7.43 12.73
N ALA A 650 9.01 -6.36 13.06
CA ALA A 650 8.42 -6.22 14.38
C ALA A 650 7.40 -7.34 14.62
N GLU A 651 7.48 -8.00 15.78
CA GLU A 651 6.53 -9.02 16.22
C GLU A 651 5.15 -8.43 16.54
#